data_5425618b156f30a5f75398d617bb055a
#
_entry.id   5425618b156f30a5f75398d617bb055a
#
_cell.length_a   1.000
_cell.length_b   1.000
_cell.length_c   1.000
_cell.angle_alpha   90.00
_cell.angle_beta   90.00
_cell.angle_gamma   90.00
#
_symmetry.space_group_name_H-M   'P 1'
#
loop_
_entity.id
_entity.type
_entity.pdbx_description
1 polymer ?
#
loop_
_entity_poly.entity_id
_entity_poly.type
_entity_poly.pdbx_seq_one_letter_code
_entity_poly.pdbx_strand_id
1 'polypeptide(L)'
;MKETSISLFKGYSDTHPQDSTLQEIVNLIRNDALVRDRTEKHRYYSHNGQKAAAAWEKAACPCFAVAVCFGGGKQAENITGWTSLALADIDHIDADRLPELIGRVRADKHTLLSYTTISGTGLRIIYRTDCLTATPEKNRKVYSKIFEQGNRYYADLLGCECDLKCKNVTRLSGLAHDPDVYFNPDAAAMPVELKGDKKEQPAKSSIRNRRLEKAVAAAAGELAEQGIVYEAHQRNQYIMRMGYLLNAYGVAQASATGWAVKRFADYDGDVAAVFRSCYQRTEEHGRRFASVEDIERFLDTQARFRYNEATGKCETAVAGTDGAEGEYTEIDDRFVNTLWSRMSKQGKTVRINDIRAILHSEYTVLFNPFTDYFEGLKPWDGVTDHIGRLAATVHVKSEQSVFEGYFKKWLVASIASLFDRETVNHEIFVLIGPQGSYKTTWLNKLLPPALQRYFYIKSNNNRITKDDMFSLAEFVFICMEEIDELGASELNQIKAMTTQKVVNERMAYAHYKEHRAHIASLCGTTNNVQFLTDLTGNRRWLPFEISSIDNPYTHPVDYEGVYSQAYALWKGGMRYWFEDEEIKLVNLHNRNFEVPSMERELIQAYYRCPLPGEEGTFVSTTDILSRINSAVKHYLSPVKIGLVMKQAGFELTRSNGKRGYRVVELPRN
;
A
#
# COMPACT_ATOMS: atom_id res chain seq x y z
N MET A 1 -3.51 -13.91 47.15
CA MET A 1 -3.13 -12.96 46.09
C MET A 1 -4.41 -12.50 45.40
N LYS A 2 -4.61 -11.21 45.12
CA LYS A 2 -5.77 -10.77 44.30
C LYS A 2 -5.67 -11.45 42.94
N GLU A 3 -6.71 -12.15 42.55
CA GLU A 3 -6.82 -12.78 41.25
C GLU A 3 -6.71 -11.70 40.16
N THR A 4 -5.79 -11.88 39.18
CA THR A 4 -5.56 -10.89 38.13
C THR A 4 -6.75 -10.95 37.18
N SER A 5 -7.54 -9.87 37.10
CA SER A 5 -8.60 -9.74 36.10
C SER A 5 -7.99 -9.69 34.69
N ILE A 6 -8.60 -10.37 33.73
CA ILE A 6 -8.20 -10.47 32.34
C ILE A 6 -9.41 -10.08 31.47
N SER A 7 -9.20 -9.23 30.47
CA SER A 7 -10.25 -8.92 29.50
C SER A 7 -10.29 -9.96 28.38
N LEU A 8 -11.38 -10.71 28.31
CA LEU A 8 -11.68 -11.74 27.29
C LEU A 8 -12.63 -11.17 26.24
N PHE A 9 -12.43 -11.52 24.98
CA PHE A 9 -13.24 -11.12 23.82
C PHE A 9 -13.69 -12.36 23.05
N LYS A 10 -14.88 -12.32 22.45
CA LYS A 10 -15.43 -13.44 21.65
C LYS A 10 -14.68 -13.66 20.33
N GLY A 11 -13.85 -12.72 19.92
CA GLY A 11 -13.01 -12.76 18.72
C GLY A 11 -12.32 -11.42 18.48
N TYR A 12 -11.44 -11.36 17.49
CA TYR A 12 -10.68 -10.13 17.22
C TYR A 12 -11.53 -8.93 16.73
N SER A 13 -12.75 -9.15 16.25
CA SER A 13 -13.69 -8.09 15.86
C SER A 13 -14.54 -7.58 17.03
N ASP A 14 -14.62 -8.34 18.13
CA ASP A 14 -15.40 -7.97 19.31
C ASP A 14 -14.79 -6.72 20.00
N THR A 15 -15.66 -5.82 20.45
CA THR A 15 -15.30 -4.60 21.19
C THR A 15 -15.84 -4.57 22.61
N HIS A 16 -16.48 -5.65 23.06
CA HIS A 16 -17.10 -5.74 24.37
C HIS A 16 -16.32 -6.73 25.26
N PRO A 17 -15.34 -6.22 26.05
CA PRO A 17 -14.57 -7.06 26.95
C PRO A 17 -15.45 -7.68 28.03
N GLN A 18 -15.18 -8.94 28.36
CA GLN A 18 -15.73 -9.64 29.49
C GLN A 18 -14.63 -9.87 30.50
N ASP A 19 -14.95 -9.70 31.78
CA ASP A 19 -13.99 -10.01 32.84
C ASP A 19 -13.81 -11.52 32.96
N SER A 20 -12.57 -11.94 33.08
CA SER A 20 -12.16 -13.34 33.22
C SER A 20 -10.91 -13.45 34.09
N THR A 21 -10.49 -14.67 34.38
CA THR A 21 -9.27 -15.00 35.13
C THR A 21 -8.32 -15.84 34.30
N LEU A 22 -7.04 -15.88 34.70
CA LEU A 22 -6.08 -16.76 34.02
C LEU A 22 -6.49 -18.23 34.08
N GLN A 23 -7.11 -18.66 35.19
CA GLN A 23 -7.60 -20.03 35.35
C GLN A 23 -8.73 -20.34 34.36
N GLU A 24 -9.63 -19.38 34.12
CA GLU A 24 -10.68 -19.53 33.11
C GLU A 24 -10.09 -19.56 31.69
N ILE A 25 -9.09 -18.72 31.39
CA ILE A 25 -8.38 -18.74 30.10
C ILE A 25 -7.73 -20.12 29.89
N VAL A 26 -7.09 -20.71 30.90
CA VAL A 26 -6.52 -22.06 30.84
C VAL A 26 -7.59 -23.11 30.56
N ASN A 27 -8.76 -22.99 31.22
CA ASN A 27 -9.86 -23.91 31.00
C ASN A 27 -10.45 -23.79 29.58
N LEU A 28 -10.55 -22.57 29.03
CA LEU A 28 -10.97 -22.35 27.64
C LEU A 28 -9.99 -22.97 26.65
N ILE A 29 -8.69 -22.79 26.84
CA ILE A 29 -7.66 -23.38 26.00
C ILE A 29 -7.74 -24.91 26.02
N ARG A 30 -7.97 -25.50 27.20
CA ARG A 30 -7.94 -26.96 27.40
C ARG A 30 -9.20 -27.65 26.93
N ASN A 31 -10.38 -27.09 27.22
CA ASN A 31 -11.64 -27.82 27.23
C ASN A 31 -12.76 -27.22 26.38
N ASP A 32 -12.65 -25.95 25.96
CA ASP A 32 -13.75 -25.28 25.29
C ASP A 32 -14.00 -25.83 23.89
N ALA A 33 -15.24 -26.19 23.60
CA ALA A 33 -15.63 -26.80 22.33
C ALA A 33 -15.53 -25.83 21.14
N LEU A 34 -15.81 -24.54 21.36
CA LEU A 34 -15.70 -23.53 20.30
C LEU A 34 -14.25 -23.27 19.96
N VAL A 35 -13.37 -23.13 20.95
CA VAL A 35 -11.93 -22.94 20.73
C VAL A 35 -11.34 -24.14 20.01
N ARG A 36 -11.79 -25.36 20.34
CA ARG A 36 -11.39 -26.58 19.63
C ARG A 36 -11.83 -26.56 18.18
N ASP A 37 -13.10 -26.36 17.92
CA ASP A 37 -13.66 -26.32 16.56
C ASP A 37 -12.95 -25.29 15.66
N ARG A 38 -12.72 -24.07 16.20
CA ARG A 38 -11.99 -23.00 15.48
C ARG A 38 -10.54 -23.40 15.18
N THR A 39 -9.87 -24.02 16.16
CA THR A 39 -8.49 -24.47 16.00
C THR A 39 -8.35 -25.56 14.92
N GLU A 40 -9.24 -26.56 14.96
CA GLU A 40 -9.24 -27.66 14.00
C GLU A 40 -9.55 -27.15 12.58
N LYS A 41 -10.56 -26.32 12.42
CA LYS A 41 -10.91 -25.69 11.14
C LYS A 41 -9.79 -24.82 10.59
N HIS A 42 -9.15 -24.00 11.44
CA HIS A 42 -8.01 -23.19 11.02
C HIS A 42 -6.87 -24.07 10.48
N ARG A 43 -6.51 -25.14 11.19
CA ARG A 43 -5.46 -26.08 10.74
C ARG A 43 -5.85 -26.80 9.47
N TYR A 44 -7.10 -27.26 9.36
CA TYR A 44 -7.61 -27.88 8.15
C TYR A 44 -7.53 -26.95 6.94
N TYR A 45 -8.05 -25.72 7.03
CA TYR A 45 -8.01 -24.75 5.94
C TYR A 45 -6.58 -24.32 5.58
N SER A 46 -5.71 -24.18 6.58
CA SER A 46 -4.28 -23.86 6.35
C SER A 46 -3.58 -24.96 5.58
N HIS A 47 -3.81 -26.23 5.96
CA HIS A 47 -3.24 -27.39 5.28
C HIS A 47 -3.71 -27.50 3.82
N ASN A 48 -4.94 -27.16 3.53
CA ASN A 48 -5.54 -27.18 2.20
C ASN A 48 -5.32 -25.88 1.38
N GLY A 49 -4.45 -24.97 1.84
CA GLY A 49 -4.11 -23.73 1.11
C GLY A 49 -5.21 -22.67 1.10
N GLN A 50 -6.31 -22.86 1.83
CA GLN A 50 -7.46 -21.93 1.90
C GLN A 50 -7.18 -20.80 2.90
N LYS A 51 -6.25 -19.91 2.56
CA LYS A 51 -5.74 -18.85 3.45
C LYS A 51 -6.81 -17.91 4.00
N ALA A 52 -7.81 -17.54 3.19
CA ALA A 52 -8.89 -16.63 3.63
C ALA A 52 -9.79 -17.30 4.67
N ALA A 53 -10.18 -18.57 4.49
CA ALA A 53 -10.98 -19.34 5.44
C ALA A 53 -10.21 -19.56 6.76
N ALA A 54 -8.93 -19.91 6.68
CA ALA A 54 -8.07 -20.03 7.85
C ALA A 54 -7.96 -18.72 8.63
N ALA A 55 -7.75 -17.60 7.95
CA ALA A 55 -7.68 -16.28 8.58
C ALA A 55 -8.99 -15.90 9.27
N TRP A 56 -10.13 -16.24 8.69
CA TRP A 56 -11.45 -16.01 9.28
C TRP A 56 -11.63 -16.81 10.59
N GLU A 57 -11.28 -18.11 10.59
CA GLU A 57 -11.37 -18.94 11.80
C GLU A 57 -10.47 -18.41 12.93
N LYS A 58 -9.25 -17.96 12.60
CA LYS A 58 -8.34 -17.30 13.54
C LYS A 58 -8.94 -16.01 14.09
N ALA A 59 -9.57 -15.19 13.24
CA ALA A 59 -10.18 -13.93 13.66
C ALA A 59 -11.45 -14.12 14.51
N ALA A 60 -12.20 -15.18 14.27
CA ALA A 60 -13.42 -15.53 15.00
C ALA A 60 -13.16 -16.34 16.29
N CYS A 61 -11.92 -16.81 16.50
CA CYS A 61 -11.55 -17.51 17.73
C CYS A 61 -11.48 -16.51 18.90
N PRO A 62 -11.94 -16.86 20.12
CA PRO A 62 -11.81 -16.03 21.30
C PRO A 62 -10.38 -15.59 21.55
N CYS A 63 -10.21 -14.38 22.11
CA CYS A 63 -8.91 -13.80 22.38
C CYS A 63 -8.96 -12.97 23.66
N PHE A 64 -7.82 -12.72 24.28
CA PHE A 64 -7.72 -11.98 25.52
C PHE A 64 -6.59 -10.97 25.52
N ALA A 65 -6.72 -9.94 26.35
CA ALA A 65 -5.69 -8.94 26.56
C ALA A 65 -4.69 -9.41 27.61
N VAL A 66 -3.40 -9.43 27.25
CA VAL A 66 -2.36 -9.93 28.16
C VAL A 66 -1.88 -8.85 29.12
N ALA A 67 -1.58 -7.65 28.62
CA ALA A 67 -0.91 -6.59 29.37
C ALA A 67 -1.86 -5.69 30.17
N VAL A 68 -3.09 -5.53 29.72
CA VAL A 68 -4.05 -4.54 30.24
C VAL A 68 -5.45 -5.12 30.38
N CYS A 69 -6.27 -4.48 31.22
CA CYS A 69 -7.71 -4.70 31.30
C CYS A 69 -8.42 -3.56 30.56
N PHE A 70 -9.54 -3.85 29.93
CA PHE A 70 -10.35 -2.92 29.18
C PHE A 70 -11.74 -2.73 29.80
N GLY A 71 -12.31 -1.52 29.62
CA GLY A 71 -13.70 -1.21 29.93
C GLY A 71 -14.38 -0.52 28.76
N GLY A 72 -15.45 -1.12 28.22
CA GLY A 72 -16.28 -0.52 27.18
C GLY A 72 -15.67 -0.43 25.79
N GLY A 73 -14.54 -1.12 25.55
CA GLY A 73 -13.85 -1.12 24.24
C GLY A 73 -12.50 -1.81 24.31
N LYS A 74 -11.68 -1.70 23.26
CA LYS A 74 -10.33 -2.28 23.18
C LYS A 74 -9.26 -1.31 22.70
N GLN A 75 -9.56 -0.02 22.66
CA GLN A 75 -8.62 1.03 22.30
C GLN A 75 -7.81 1.50 23.52
N ALA A 76 -6.77 2.27 23.29
CA ALA A 76 -5.87 2.71 24.34
C ALA A 76 -6.53 3.59 25.40
N GLU A 77 -7.59 4.30 25.03
CA GLU A 77 -8.44 5.10 25.92
C GLU A 77 -9.36 4.26 26.81
N ASN A 78 -9.61 2.99 26.45
CA ASN A 78 -10.46 2.08 27.20
C ASN A 78 -9.68 1.25 28.24
N ILE A 79 -8.39 1.49 28.45
CA ILE A 79 -7.59 0.78 29.45
C ILE A 79 -8.02 1.20 30.84
N THR A 80 -8.46 0.23 31.64
CA THR A 80 -8.89 0.41 33.04
C THR A 80 -7.86 -0.06 34.05
N GLY A 81 -6.94 -0.94 33.65
CA GLY A 81 -5.94 -1.51 34.55
C GLY A 81 -4.80 -2.21 33.83
N TRP A 82 -3.79 -2.61 34.59
CA TRP A 82 -2.63 -3.36 34.13
C TRP A 82 -2.57 -4.72 34.81
N THR A 83 -2.27 -5.77 34.03
CA THR A 83 -2.26 -7.16 34.52
C THR A 83 -0.91 -7.57 35.13
N SER A 84 0.15 -6.83 34.93
CA SER A 84 1.55 -7.21 35.20
C SER A 84 1.99 -8.46 34.46
N LEU A 85 1.38 -8.76 33.31
CA LEU A 85 1.72 -9.85 32.43
C LEU A 85 2.29 -9.36 31.12
N ALA A 86 3.12 -10.18 30.49
CA ALA A 86 3.63 -9.95 29.15
C ALA A 86 3.68 -11.26 28.37
N LEU A 87 3.79 -11.12 27.03
CA LEU A 87 3.70 -12.21 26.07
C LEU A 87 5.02 -12.33 25.30
N ALA A 88 5.55 -13.56 25.18
CA ALA A 88 6.50 -13.94 24.17
C ALA A 88 5.83 -14.83 23.12
N ASP A 89 6.05 -14.50 21.84
CA ASP A 89 5.43 -15.14 20.69
C ASP A 89 6.54 -15.73 19.81
N ILE A 90 6.59 -17.06 19.75
CA ILE A 90 7.58 -17.82 18.98
C ILE A 90 6.82 -18.53 17.87
N ASP A 91 6.96 -18.04 16.65
CA ASP A 91 6.31 -18.59 15.46
C ASP A 91 7.29 -19.40 14.59
N HIS A 92 6.75 -20.15 13.63
CA HIS A 92 7.52 -20.91 12.62
C HIS A 92 8.48 -21.97 13.20
N ILE A 93 8.04 -22.71 14.19
CA ILE A 93 8.77 -23.83 14.77
C ILE A 93 8.53 -25.07 13.90
N ASP A 94 9.61 -25.77 13.53
CA ASP A 94 9.53 -27.06 12.86
C ASP A 94 8.81 -28.09 13.75
N ALA A 95 7.93 -28.89 13.17
CA ALA A 95 7.09 -29.85 13.91
C ALA A 95 7.91 -30.83 14.77
N ASP A 96 9.06 -31.26 14.28
CA ASP A 96 9.94 -32.21 14.98
C ASP A 96 10.63 -31.60 16.21
N ARG A 97 10.82 -30.26 16.22
CA ARG A 97 11.45 -29.55 17.36
C ARG A 97 10.43 -29.11 18.42
N LEU A 98 9.16 -28.98 18.06
CA LEU A 98 8.12 -28.41 18.92
C LEU A 98 8.00 -29.13 20.29
N PRO A 99 8.01 -30.49 20.40
CA PRO A 99 7.91 -31.19 21.69
C PRO A 99 9.08 -30.88 22.62
N GLU A 100 10.31 -30.81 22.07
CA GLU A 100 11.50 -30.46 22.84
C GLU A 100 11.41 -29.04 23.40
N LEU A 101 11.00 -28.08 22.57
CA LEU A 101 10.87 -26.68 22.95
C LEU A 101 9.77 -26.44 23.98
N ILE A 102 8.65 -27.18 23.89
CA ILE A 102 7.60 -27.20 24.93
C ILE A 102 8.20 -27.64 26.27
N GLY A 103 9.04 -28.68 26.28
CA GLY A 103 9.72 -29.17 27.48
C GLY A 103 10.62 -28.09 28.11
N ARG A 104 11.39 -27.37 27.30
CA ARG A 104 12.25 -26.27 27.77
C ARG A 104 11.45 -25.11 28.36
N VAL A 105 10.34 -24.71 27.72
CA VAL A 105 9.44 -23.65 28.20
C VAL A 105 8.82 -24.03 29.54
N ARG A 106 8.36 -25.28 29.69
CA ARG A 106 7.75 -25.79 30.94
C ARG A 106 8.74 -25.87 32.10
N ALA A 107 10.01 -26.13 31.81
CA ALA A 107 11.08 -26.19 32.82
C ALA A 107 11.55 -24.79 33.27
N ASP A 108 11.21 -23.75 32.54
CA ASP A 108 11.64 -22.39 32.88
C ASP A 108 10.82 -21.79 34.02
N LYS A 109 11.51 -21.26 35.02
CA LYS A 109 10.92 -20.72 36.26
C LYS A 109 10.06 -19.49 36.07
N HIS A 110 10.21 -18.78 34.94
CA HIS A 110 9.45 -17.55 34.65
C HIS A 110 8.21 -17.82 33.80
N THR A 111 8.04 -19.04 33.27
CA THR A 111 6.88 -19.39 32.45
C THR A 111 5.64 -19.56 33.33
N LEU A 112 4.69 -18.62 33.20
CA LEU A 112 3.40 -18.65 33.90
C LEU A 112 2.37 -19.51 33.16
N LEU A 113 2.24 -19.28 31.86
CA LEU A 113 1.30 -19.97 30.96
C LEU A 113 1.97 -20.19 29.61
N SER A 114 1.89 -21.40 29.06
CA SER A 114 2.28 -21.64 27.67
C SER A 114 1.34 -22.61 26.97
N TYR A 115 1.10 -22.35 25.69
CA TYR A 115 0.27 -23.18 24.81
C TYR A 115 0.68 -23.05 23.35
N THR A 116 0.36 -24.07 22.59
CA THR A 116 0.60 -24.11 21.15
C THR A 116 -0.34 -23.14 20.41
N THR A 117 0.16 -22.39 19.46
CA THR A 117 -0.63 -21.43 18.67
C THR A 117 -1.67 -22.14 17.79
N ILE A 118 -2.66 -21.39 17.31
CA ILE A 118 -3.74 -21.92 16.48
C ILE A 118 -3.23 -22.60 15.20
N SER A 119 -2.09 -22.13 14.65
CA SER A 119 -1.43 -22.75 13.50
C SER A 119 -0.82 -24.13 13.80
N GLY A 120 -0.53 -24.42 15.07
CA GLY A 120 0.17 -25.64 15.48
C GLY A 120 1.69 -25.59 15.27
N THR A 121 2.25 -24.46 14.80
CA THR A 121 3.67 -24.28 14.50
C THR A 121 4.34 -23.17 15.31
N GLY A 122 3.81 -22.84 16.47
CA GLY A 122 4.34 -21.80 17.34
C GLY A 122 3.91 -21.97 18.78
N LEU A 123 4.56 -21.22 19.67
CA LEU A 123 4.29 -21.21 21.11
C LEU A 123 3.93 -19.80 21.58
N ARG A 124 2.88 -19.72 22.41
CA ARG A 124 2.52 -18.55 23.21
C ARG A 124 2.99 -18.76 24.62
N ILE A 125 3.80 -17.81 25.10
CA ILE A 125 4.40 -17.90 26.44
C ILE A 125 4.05 -16.61 27.19
N ILE A 126 3.36 -16.72 28.34
CA ILE A 126 3.01 -15.61 29.19
C ILE A 126 3.85 -15.68 30.46
N TYR A 127 4.41 -14.56 30.85
CA TYR A 127 5.26 -14.42 32.04
C TYR A 127 4.83 -13.19 32.85
N ARG A 128 5.21 -13.19 34.14
CA ARG A 128 4.95 -12.06 35.05
C ARG A 128 6.08 -11.05 35.03
N THR A 129 5.76 -9.82 35.37
CA THR A 129 6.72 -8.75 35.63
C THR A 129 6.30 -7.97 36.88
N ASP A 130 7.30 -7.51 37.64
CA ASP A 130 7.13 -6.63 38.80
C ASP A 130 7.47 -5.15 38.49
N CYS A 131 7.79 -4.85 37.25
CA CYS A 131 8.33 -3.54 36.86
C CYS A 131 7.25 -2.50 36.55
N LEU A 132 5.95 -2.82 36.59
CA LEU A 132 4.88 -1.87 36.31
C LEU A 132 4.57 -1.01 37.54
N THR A 133 4.32 0.27 37.29
CA THR A 133 4.04 1.28 38.31
C THR A 133 2.56 1.67 38.31
N ALA A 134 2.11 2.43 39.32
CA ALA A 134 0.75 2.96 39.38
C ALA A 134 0.46 4.05 38.32
N THR A 135 1.47 4.48 37.54
CA THR A 135 1.32 5.57 36.55
C THR A 135 1.16 5.00 35.14
N PRO A 136 -0.03 5.07 34.51
CA PRO A 136 -0.33 4.45 33.22
C PRO A 136 0.58 4.89 32.07
N GLU A 137 0.93 6.17 32.01
CA GLU A 137 1.78 6.71 30.94
C GLU A 137 3.21 6.18 30.98
N LYS A 138 3.75 6.00 32.19
CA LYS A 138 5.08 5.40 32.38
C LYS A 138 5.06 3.91 31.99
N ASN A 139 3.98 3.21 32.30
CA ASN A 139 3.83 1.79 32.03
C ASN A 139 3.87 1.46 30.52
N ARG A 140 3.34 2.30 29.64
CA ARG A 140 3.45 2.09 28.18
C ARG A 140 4.89 2.04 27.70
N LYS A 141 5.75 2.94 28.18
CA LYS A 141 7.18 2.96 27.82
C LYS A 141 7.93 1.78 28.44
N VAL A 142 7.61 1.46 29.68
CA VAL A 142 8.20 0.33 30.41
C VAL A 142 7.80 -1.00 29.77
N TYR A 143 6.54 -1.17 29.39
CA TYR A 143 6.05 -2.38 28.76
C TYR A 143 6.79 -2.74 27.47
N SER A 144 7.15 -1.77 26.65
CA SER A 144 7.94 -2.04 25.43
C SER A 144 9.31 -2.67 25.76
N LYS A 145 9.93 -2.29 26.87
CA LYS A 145 11.19 -2.89 27.36
C LYS A 145 10.96 -4.29 27.92
N ILE A 146 9.88 -4.46 28.70
CA ILE A 146 9.49 -5.76 29.25
C ILE A 146 9.25 -6.76 28.11
N PHE A 147 8.46 -6.38 27.12
CA PHE A 147 8.17 -7.19 25.95
C PHE A 147 9.45 -7.57 25.19
N GLU A 148 10.33 -6.61 24.93
CA GLU A 148 11.55 -6.84 24.17
C GLU A 148 12.52 -7.76 24.92
N GLN A 149 12.74 -7.57 26.23
CA GLN A 149 13.64 -8.38 27.01
C GLN A 149 13.11 -9.79 27.21
N GLY A 150 11.80 -9.95 27.48
CA GLY A 150 11.20 -11.26 27.64
C GLY A 150 11.16 -12.08 26.35
N ASN A 151 10.85 -11.44 25.21
CA ASN A 151 10.91 -12.14 23.91
C ASN A 151 12.34 -12.57 23.56
N ARG A 152 13.36 -11.74 23.83
CA ARG A 152 14.77 -12.14 23.64
C ARG A 152 15.17 -13.27 24.57
N TYR A 153 14.75 -13.21 25.84
CA TYR A 153 15.03 -14.28 26.81
C TYR A 153 14.51 -15.63 26.31
N TYR A 154 13.24 -15.70 25.87
CA TYR A 154 12.68 -16.95 25.36
C TYR A 154 13.24 -17.34 24.00
N ALA A 155 13.57 -16.40 23.14
CA ALA A 155 14.27 -16.67 21.88
C ALA A 155 15.65 -17.32 22.12
N ASP A 156 16.43 -16.78 23.06
CA ASP A 156 17.73 -17.33 23.45
C ASP A 156 17.60 -18.71 24.12
N LEU A 157 16.62 -18.88 25.03
CA LEU A 157 16.32 -20.16 25.70
C LEU A 157 15.98 -21.27 24.71
N LEU A 158 15.26 -20.94 23.64
CA LEU A 158 14.75 -21.88 22.66
C LEU A 158 15.62 -22.02 21.42
N GLY A 159 16.59 -21.12 21.23
CA GLY A 159 17.38 -21.05 20.00
C GLY A 159 16.54 -20.73 18.76
N CYS A 160 15.54 -19.82 18.92
CA CYS A 160 14.59 -19.43 17.89
C CYS A 160 14.64 -17.91 17.65
N GLU A 161 14.06 -17.46 16.54
CA GLU A 161 13.82 -16.02 16.33
C GLU A 161 12.54 -15.58 17.05
N CYS A 162 12.49 -14.30 17.51
CA CYS A 162 11.32 -13.71 18.12
C CYS A 162 10.79 -12.52 17.31
N ASP A 163 9.48 -12.33 17.28
CA ASP A 163 8.85 -11.15 16.66
C ASP A 163 8.82 -9.98 17.63
N LEU A 164 9.74 -9.02 17.46
CA LEU A 164 9.81 -7.80 18.25
C LEU A 164 8.91 -6.66 17.73
N LYS A 165 8.16 -6.87 16.64
CA LYS A 165 7.30 -5.83 16.03
C LYS A 165 6.01 -5.60 16.83
N CYS A 166 5.56 -6.57 17.56
CA CYS A 166 4.24 -6.63 18.18
C CYS A 166 4.18 -6.15 19.64
N LYS A 167 4.91 -5.11 20.00
CA LYS A 167 5.06 -4.57 21.36
C LYS A 167 3.95 -3.62 21.84
N ASN A 168 2.78 -3.62 21.19
CA ASN A 168 1.65 -2.79 21.60
C ASN A 168 0.94 -3.37 22.83
N VAL A 169 0.71 -2.56 23.86
CA VAL A 169 0.05 -2.96 25.11
C VAL A 169 -1.40 -3.41 24.92
N THR A 170 -2.08 -2.92 23.89
CA THR A 170 -3.48 -3.28 23.57
C THR A 170 -3.59 -4.54 22.71
N ARG A 171 -2.47 -5.22 22.43
CA ARG A 171 -2.47 -6.44 21.61
C ARG A 171 -3.24 -7.56 22.31
N LEU A 172 -4.14 -8.18 21.56
CA LEU A 172 -4.87 -9.36 21.99
C LEU A 172 -4.11 -10.64 21.61
N SER A 173 -4.13 -11.63 22.50
CA SER A 173 -3.64 -12.98 22.23
C SER A 173 -4.83 -13.90 21.92
N GLY A 174 -4.81 -14.53 20.74
CA GLY A 174 -5.83 -15.51 20.36
C GLY A 174 -5.69 -16.81 21.15
N LEU A 175 -6.82 -17.38 21.57
CA LEU A 175 -6.86 -18.71 22.14
C LEU A 175 -6.62 -19.76 21.03
N ALA A 176 -6.14 -20.91 21.43
CA ALA A 176 -6.04 -22.11 20.60
C ALA A 176 -6.27 -23.35 21.47
N HIS A 177 -6.91 -24.37 20.93
CA HIS A 177 -7.09 -25.61 21.68
C HIS A 177 -5.76 -26.34 21.86
N ASP A 178 -5.39 -26.50 23.13
CA ASP A 178 -4.21 -27.24 23.56
C ASP A 178 -4.57 -28.02 24.86
N PRO A 179 -4.82 -29.34 24.76
CA PRO A 179 -5.17 -30.15 25.95
C PRO A 179 -4.01 -30.19 26.95
N ASP A 180 -2.77 -29.99 26.48
CA ASP A 180 -1.55 -30.03 27.28
C ASP A 180 -1.08 -28.64 27.71
N VAL A 181 -1.95 -27.63 27.69
CA VAL A 181 -1.63 -26.27 28.13
C VAL A 181 -0.94 -26.27 29.49
N TYR A 182 0.21 -25.63 29.58
CA TYR A 182 0.98 -25.52 30.83
C TYR A 182 0.56 -24.25 31.59
N PHE A 183 0.38 -24.40 32.90
CA PHE A 183 0.08 -23.29 33.81
C PHE A 183 0.77 -23.48 35.14
N ASN A 184 1.61 -22.50 35.52
CA ASN A 184 2.29 -22.46 36.81
C ASN A 184 1.95 -21.16 37.54
N PRO A 185 0.99 -21.18 38.50
CA PRO A 185 0.58 -19.99 39.23
C PRO A 185 1.71 -19.40 40.11
N ASP A 186 2.74 -20.19 40.43
CA ASP A 186 3.86 -19.80 41.29
C ASP A 186 5.11 -19.36 40.45
N ALA A 187 4.94 -19.15 39.16
CA ALA A 187 6.04 -18.68 38.28
C ALA A 187 6.65 -17.39 38.83
N ALA A 188 8.00 -17.36 38.88
CA ALA A 188 8.73 -16.21 39.34
C ALA A 188 8.60 -15.05 38.33
N ALA A 189 8.50 -13.81 38.82
CA ALA A 189 8.52 -12.64 37.96
C ALA A 189 9.84 -12.59 37.16
N MET A 190 9.73 -12.23 35.87
CA MET A 190 10.89 -12.06 35.02
C MET A 190 11.62 -10.77 35.38
N PRO A 191 12.93 -10.82 35.70
CA PRO A 191 13.71 -9.62 35.98
C PRO A 191 13.89 -8.81 34.71
N VAL A 192 13.48 -7.54 34.76
CA VAL A 192 13.62 -6.59 33.64
C VAL A 192 14.47 -5.44 34.08
N GLU A 193 15.56 -5.17 33.38
CA GLU A 193 16.43 -4.04 33.71
C GLU A 193 15.81 -2.72 33.25
N LEU A 194 15.31 -1.91 34.20
CA LEU A 194 14.76 -0.58 33.98
C LEU A 194 15.74 0.57 34.24
N LYS A 195 17.05 0.31 34.31
CA LYS A 195 18.02 1.33 34.73
C LYS A 195 17.86 2.64 33.99
N GLY A 196 17.87 3.68 34.81
CA GLY A 196 17.47 5.06 34.62
C GLY A 196 18.09 5.81 33.45
N ASP A 197 17.41 6.90 33.09
CA ASP A 197 17.79 7.95 32.15
C ASP A 197 19.17 8.56 32.46
N LYS A 198 20.22 7.88 32.08
CA LYS A 198 21.45 8.51 31.58
C LYS A 198 21.55 8.10 30.12
N LYS A 199 21.60 9.12 29.26
CA LYS A 199 21.77 9.00 27.82
C LYS A 199 22.94 8.07 27.47
N GLU A 200 22.73 6.77 27.45
CA GLU A 200 23.59 5.82 26.75
C GLU A 200 22.72 5.11 25.72
N GLN A 201 23.06 5.36 24.49
CA GLN A 201 22.42 4.79 23.32
C GLN A 201 22.73 3.28 23.24
N PRO A 202 21.83 2.33 23.64
CA PRO A 202 22.13 0.90 23.56
C PRO A 202 22.19 0.37 22.12
N ALA A 203 21.57 1.08 21.18
CA ALA A 203 21.67 0.74 19.76
C ALA A 203 23.04 0.95 19.15
N LYS A 204 23.89 1.79 19.74
CA LYS A 204 25.27 2.02 19.25
C LYS A 204 26.27 0.97 19.69
N SER A 205 26.08 0.26 20.79
CA SER A 205 27.05 -0.73 21.27
C SER A 205 26.95 -2.08 20.53
N SER A 206 25.77 -2.59 20.28
CA SER A 206 25.59 -3.85 19.49
C SER A 206 25.95 -3.64 18.02
N ILE A 207 25.62 -2.48 17.44
CA ILE A 207 26.06 -2.12 16.08
C ILE A 207 27.58 -1.87 16.05
N ARG A 208 28.16 -1.24 17.07
CA ARG A 208 29.60 -1.06 17.20
C ARG A 208 30.33 -2.39 17.32
N ASN A 209 29.85 -3.33 18.13
CA ASN A 209 30.48 -4.64 18.30
C ASN A 209 30.39 -5.48 17.01
N ARG A 210 29.25 -5.54 16.34
CA ARG A 210 29.12 -6.23 15.04
C ARG A 210 30.01 -5.58 13.95
N ARG A 211 30.18 -4.27 13.99
CA ARG A 211 31.05 -3.56 13.04
C ARG A 211 32.52 -3.84 13.32
N LEU A 212 32.92 -3.89 14.59
CA LEU A 212 34.25 -4.27 15.01
C LEU A 212 34.57 -5.73 14.62
N GLU A 213 33.64 -6.66 14.89
CA GLU A 213 33.82 -8.10 14.57
C GLU A 213 33.99 -8.32 13.07
N LYS A 214 33.16 -7.64 12.24
CA LYS A 214 33.30 -7.70 10.78
C LYS A 214 34.63 -7.13 10.29
N ALA A 215 35.04 -6.00 10.82
CA ALA A 215 36.31 -5.37 10.46
C ALA A 215 37.52 -6.24 10.88
N VAL A 216 37.43 -6.84 12.05
CA VAL A 216 38.46 -7.80 12.56
C VAL A 216 38.54 -9.01 11.65
N ALA A 217 37.38 -9.61 11.28
CA ALA A 217 37.35 -10.78 10.39
C ALA A 217 37.95 -10.46 9.01
N ALA A 218 37.59 -9.32 8.44
CA ALA A 218 38.12 -8.85 7.16
C ALA A 218 39.65 -8.59 7.24
N ALA A 219 40.11 -7.88 8.29
CA ALA A 219 41.52 -7.62 8.50
C ALA A 219 42.34 -8.91 8.74
N ALA A 220 41.80 -9.87 9.49
CA ALA A 220 42.45 -11.17 9.72
C ALA A 220 42.54 -11.99 8.40
N GLY A 221 41.51 -11.96 7.56
CA GLY A 221 41.54 -12.58 6.23
C GLY A 221 42.63 -11.98 5.34
N GLU A 222 42.74 -10.67 5.25
CA GLU A 222 43.79 -10.00 4.48
C GLU A 222 45.18 -10.33 4.98
N LEU A 223 45.40 -10.44 6.29
CA LEU A 223 46.69 -10.81 6.86
C LEU A 223 47.02 -12.27 6.54
N ALA A 224 46.05 -13.16 6.58
CA ALA A 224 46.25 -14.58 6.24
C ALA A 224 46.60 -14.73 4.75
N GLU A 225 45.97 -14.00 3.84
CA GLU A 225 46.31 -13.98 2.40
C GLU A 225 47.72 -13.45 2.14
N GLN A 226 48.22 -12.56 2.99
CA GLN A 226 49.58 -12.03 2.93
C GLN A 226 50.61 -12.94 3.64
N GLY A 227 50.20 -14.10 4.20
CA GLY A 227 51.05 -15.01 4.95
C GLY A 227 51.47 -14.46 6.32
N ILE A 228 50.80 -13.42 6.83
CA ILE A 228 51.10 -12.83 8.15
C ILE A 228 50.16 -13.46 9.17
N VAL A 229 50.70 -14.29 10.04
CA VAL A 229 49.97 -15.02 11.09
C VAL A 229 50.44 -14.65 12.48
N TYR A 230 49.58 -14.83 13.49
CA TYR A 230 49.94 -14.52 14.88
C TYR A 230 50.75 -15.62 15.50
N GLU A 231 52.08 -15.65 15.22
CA GLU A 231 53.04 -16.66 15.69
C GLU A 231 54.23 -16.04 16.40
N ALA A 232 55.00 -16.86 17.11
CA ALA A 232 56.05 -16.43 18.07
C ALA A 232 57.02 -15.36 17.54
N HIS A 233 57.43 -15.37 16.26
CA HIS A 233 58.33 -14.39 15.66
C HIS A 233 57.69 -13.28 14.86
N GLN A 234 56.35 -13.32 14.68
CA GLN A 234 55.60 -12.37 13.87
C GLN A 234 54.54 -11.59 14.68
N ARG A 235 54.43 -11.81 16.00
CA ARG A 235 53.37 -11.22 16.85
C ARG A 235 53.28 -9.72 16.73
N ASN A 236 54.40 -8.99 16.84
CA ASN A 236 54.42 -7.54 16.75
C ASN A 236 53.98 -7.05 15.37
N GLN A 237 54.46 -7.71 14.31
CA GLN A 237 54.07 -7.34 12.94
C GLN A 237 52.58 -7.57 12.69
N TYR A 238 52.03 -8.70 13.18
CA TYR A 238 50.61 -9.00 13.09
C TYR A 238 49.74 -7.95 13.81
N ILE A 239 50.11 -7.62 15.07
CA ILE A 239 49.38 -6.64 15.88
C ILE A 239 49.43 -5.24 15.24
N MET A 240 50.57 -4.81 14.75
CA MET A 240 50.75 -3.53 14.08
C MET A 240 49.94 -3.47 12.77
N ARG A 241 50.00 -4.48 11.93
CA ARG A 241 49.24 -4.58 10.67
C ARG A 241 47.73 -4.60 10.94
N MET A 242 47.28 -5.37 11.94
CA MET A 242 45.90 -5.40 12.39
C MET A 242 45.44 -4.01 12.83
N GLY A 243 46.28 -3.26 13.58
CA GLY A 243 45.96 -1.87 14.00
C GLY A 243 45.80 -0.93 12.82
N TYR A 244 46.66 -0.99 11.81
CA TYR A 244 46.52 -0.18 10.59
C TYR A 244 45.26 -0.56 9.78
N LEU A 245 44.97 -1.85 9.64
CA LEU A 245 43.77 -2.28 8.93
C LEU A 245 42.49 -1.87 9.65
N LEU A 246 42.41 -2.00 10.97
CA LEU A 246 41.27 -1.57 11.74
C LEU A 246 41.09 -0.05 11.69
N ASN A 247 42.16 0.74 11.65
CA ASN A 247 42.13 2.17 11.38
C ASN A 247 41.56 2.46 9.98
N ALA A 248 42.09 1.78 8.94
CA ALA A 248 41.62 1.92 7.57
C ALA A 248 40.16 1.45 7.38
N TYR A 249 39.68 0.50 8.17
CA TYR A 249 38.27 0.11 8.23
C TYR A 249 37.39 1.08 9.04
N GLY A 250 37.94 2.18 9.56
CA GLY A 250 37.22 3.20 10.30
C GLY A 250 36.65 2.73 11.66
N VAL A 251 37.30 1.74 12.26
CA VAL A 251 36.99 1.34 13.65
C VAL A 251 37.50 2.39 14.60
N ALA A 252 36.65 2.88 15.51
CA ALA A 252 37.08 3.87 16.51
C ALA A 252 38.23 3.33 17.35
N GLN A 253 39.30 4.13 17.57
CA GLN A 253 40.51 3.76 18.29
C GLN A 253 40.24 3.06 19.63
N ALA A 254 39.35 3.63 20.45
CA ALA A 254 38.99 3.07 21.76
C ALA A 254 38.40 1.65 21.65
N SER A 255 37.58 1.39 20.63
CA SER A 255 36.97 0.07 20.40
C SER A 255 38.00 -0.94 19.90
N ALA A 256 38.84 -0.55 18.94
CA ALA A 256 39.91 -1.39 18.40
C ALA A 256 40.95 -1.72 19.46
N THR A 257 41.43 -0.75 20.23
CA THR A 257 42.39 -0.95 21.33
C THR A 257 41.79 -1.84 22.41
N GLY A 258 40.53 -1.61 22.83
CA GLY A 258 39.89 -2.43 23.85
C GLY A 258 39.70 -3.89 23.44
N TRP A 259 39.46 -4.14 22.15
CA TRP A 259 39.42 -5.48 21.58
C TRP A 259 40.84 -6.11 21.52
N ALA A 260 41.82 -5.36 21.01
CA ALA A 260 43.18 -5.85 20.80
C ALA A 260 43.88 -6.23 22.11
N VAL A 261 43.74 -5.43 23.16
CA VAL A 261 44.31 -5.70 24.50
C VAL A 261 43.73 -7.03 25.04
N LYS A 262 42.47 -7.32 24.85
CA LYS A 262 41.86 -8.59 25.26
C LYS A 262 42.30 -9.76 24.40
N ARG A 263 42.42 -9.54 23.08
CA ARG A 263 42.72 -10.61 22.10
C ARG A 263 44.19 -11.06 22.15
N PHE A 264 45.09 -10.12 22.41
CA PHE A 264 46.53 -10.32 22.42
C PHE A 264 47.14 -10.21 23.84
N ALA A 265 46.40 -10.73 24.84
CA ALA A 265 46.82 -10.68 26.23
C ALA A 265 48.11 -11.46 26.52
N ASP A 266 48.52 -12.36 25.61
CA ASP A 266 49.74 -13.18 25.65
C ASP A 266 50.94 -12.50 24.99
N TYR A 267 50.82 -11.25 24.54
CA TYR A 267 51.88 -10.48 23.92
C TYR A 267 52.64 -9.67 24.99
N ASP A 268 53.98 -9.84 25.04
CA ASP A 268 54.83 -9.20 26.06
C ASP A 268 55.02 -7.67 25.93
N GLY A 269 54.55 -7.11 24.82
CA GLY A 269 54.64 -5.65 24.59
C GLY A 269 53.34 -4.88 24.91
N ASP A 270 53.38 -3.56 24.84
CA ASP A 270 52.20 -2.68 25.02
C ASP A 270 51.34 -2.62 23.76
N VAL A 271 50.32 -3.50 23.69
CA VAL A 271 49.33 -3.52 22.60
C VAL A 271 48.65 -2.16 22.46
N ALA A 272 48.36 -1.47 23.56
CA ALA A 272 47.66 -0.21 23.51
C ALA A 272 48.52 0.89 22.88
N ALA A 273 49.85 0.91 23.17
CA ALA A 273 50.78 1.81 22.54
C ALA A 273 50.92 1.55 21.02
N VAL A 274 50.99 0.25 20.61
CA VAL A 274 51.05 -0.11 19.20
C VAL A 274 49.81 0.42 18.48
N PHE A 275 48.60 0.18 19.00
CA PHE A 275 47.36 0.65 18.40
C PHE A 275 47.26 2.18 18.37
N ARG A 276 47.70 2.85 19.44
CA ARG A 276 47.79 4.32 19.48
C ARG A 276 48.68 4.87 18.35
N SER A 277 49.83 4.23 18.11
CA SER A 277 50.71 4.59 17.00
C SER A 277 50.08 4.37 15.64
N CYS A 278 49.37 3.22 15.43
CA CYS A 278 48.66 2.95 14.17
C CYS A 278 47.56 3.97 13.86
N TYR A 279 46.92 4.51 14.89
CA TYR A 279 45.85 5.51 14.77
C TYR A 279 46.30 6.96 14.66
N GLN A 280 47.64 7.21 14.76
CA GLN A 280 48.20 8.54 14.48
C GLN A 280 48.08 8.95 13.02
N ARG A 281 47.92 7.99 12.10
CA ARG A 281 47.61 8.21 10.69
C ARG A 281 46.12 8.51 10.50
N THR A 282 45.70 9.71 10.84
CA THR A 282 44.28 10.12 10.79
C THR A 282 43.73 10.15 9.38
N GLU A 283 44.58 10.44 8.40
CA GLU A 283 44.28 10.44 6.97
C GLU A 283 43.92 9.07 6.43
N GLU A 284 44.36 7.99 7.08
CA GLU A 284 44.02 6.61 6.70
C GLU A 284 42.71 6.10 7.36
N HIS A 285 42.13 6.89 8.29
CA HIS A 285 40.96 6.45 9.04
C HIS A 285 39.73 6.35 8.14
N GLY A 286 39.19 5.14 8.03
CA GLY A 286 37.99 4.88 7.22
C GLY A 286 38.22 4.83 5.70
N ARG A 287 39.48 4.91 5.22
CA ARG A 287 39.81 4.93 3.80
C ARG A 287 39.37 3.70 3.01
N ARG A 288 39.04 2.62 3.70
CA ARG A 288 38.45 1.39 3.12
C ARG A 288 36.94 1.49 2.92
N PHE A 289 36.26 2.48 3.48
CA PHE A 289 34.88 2.76 3.12
C PHE A 289 34.82 3.59 1.85
N ALA A 290 33.89 3.25 0.98
CA ALA A 290 33.63 4.05 -0.20
C ALA A 290 33.08 5.42 0.22
N SER A 291 33.66 6.48 -0.30
CA SER A 291 33.09 7.84 -0.23
C SER A 291 31.89 7.94 -1.19
N VAL A 292 31.14 9.05 -1.11
CA VAL A 292 30.08 9.35 -2.06
C VAL A 292 30.65 9.39 -3.49
N GLU A 293 31.75 10.10 -3.66
CA GLU A 293 32.43 10.23 -4.97
C GLU A 293 32.96 8.88 -5.51
N ASP A 294 33.37 7.98 -4.62
CA ASP A 294 33.77 6.61 -5.03
C ASP A 294 32.59 5.82 -5.55
N ILE A 295 31.41 5.97 -4.92
CA ILE A 295 30.19 5.27 -5.33
C ILE A 295 29.69 5.87 -6.65
N GLU A 296 29.64 7.19 -6.78
CA GLU A 296 29.24 7.88 -8.01
C GLU A 296 30.11 7.49 -9.19
N ARG A 297 31.44 7.56 -9.03
CA ARG A 297 32.39 7.13 -10.06
C ARG A 297 32.25 5.66 -10.43
N PHE A 298 31.94 4.80 -9.45
CA PHE A 298 31.65 3.40 -9.72
C PHE A 298 30.36 3.26 -10.53
N LEU A 299 29.29 3.94 -10.12
CA LEU A 299 27.99 3.91 -10.82
C LEU A 299 28.12 4.38 -12.28
N ASP A 300 28.90 5.42 -12.55
CA ASP A 300 29.17 5.92 -13.90
C ASP A 300 29.80 4.86 -14.83
N THR A 301 30.56 3.91 -14.23
CA THR A 301 31.15 2.80 -15.00
C THR A 301 30.19 1.64 -15.23
N GLN A 302 29.06 1.59 -14.53
CA GLN A 302 28.15 0.45 -14.62
C GLN A 302 27.01 0.65 -15.60
N ALA A 303 26.42 1.85 -15.62
CA ALA A 303 25.25 2.16 -16.43
C ALA A 303 24.98 3.67 -16.43
N ARG A 304 24.05 4.11 -17.28
CA ARG A 304 23.42 5.43 -17.15
C ARG A 304 22.20 5.33 -16.27
N PHE A 305 21.95 6.37 -15.49
CA PHE A 305 20.82 6.44 -14.55
C PHE A 305 20.00 7.69 -14.78
N ARG A 306 18.67 7.56 -14.63
CA ARG A 306 17.76 8.69 -14.62
C ARG A 306 16.63 8.46 -13.61
N TYR A 307 16.04 9.52 -13.12
CA TYR A 307 14.88 9.47 -12.22
C TYR A 307 13.64 9.84 -13.03
N ASN A 308 12.71 8.88 -13.16
CA ASN A 308 11.46 9.09 -13.89
C ASN A 308 10.45 9.79 -12.97
N GLU A 309 10.12 11.04 -13.30
CA GLU A 309 9.19 11.87 -12.51
C GLU A 309 7.75 11.33 -12.52
N ALA A 310 7.35 10.62 -13.59
CA ALA A 310 6.01 10.06 -13.70
C ALA A 310 5.81 8.86 -12.76
N THR A 311 6.79 7.95 -12.68
CA THR A 311 6.69 6.76 -11.82
C THR A 311 7.27 6.99 -10.42
N GLY A 312 8.12 8.01 -10.22
CA GLY A 312 8.87 8.23 -8.98
C GLY A 312 9.97 7.18 -8.76
N LYS A 313 10.47 6.56 -9.82
CA LYS A 313 11.45 5.48 -9.76
C LYS A 313 12.72 5.81 -10.54
N CYS A 314 13.84 5.25 -10.08
CA CYS A 314 15.08 5.28 -10.85
C CYS A 314 15.03 4.26 -11.99
N GLU A 315 15.57 4.65 -13.14
CA GLU A 315 15.73 3.82 -14.33
C GLU A 315 17.20 3.71 -14.71
N THR A 316 17.56 2.61 -15.34
CA THR A 316 18.91 2.34 -15.80
C THR A 316 18.93 1.88 -17.25
N ALA A 317 19.91 2.36 -18.00
CA ALA A 317 20.27 1.83 -19.31
C ALA A 317 21.69 1.29 -19.26
N VAL A 318 21.81 -0.01 -19.49
CA VAL A 318 23.12 -0.66 -19.64
C VAL A 318 23.55 -0.50 -21.10
N ALA A 319 24.75 0.01 -21.34
CA ALA A 319 25.28 0.14 -22.69
C ALA A 319 25.29 -1.24 -23.38
N GLY A 320 24.72 -1.29 -24.58
CA GLY A 320 24.78 -2.49 -25.42
C GLY A 320 26.23 -2.78 -25.85
N THR A 321 26.49 -4.04 -26.20
CA THR A 321 27.79 -4.49 -26.69
C THR A 321 28.28 -3.71 -27.94
N ASP A 322 27.38 -3.06 -28.64
CA ASP A 322 27.62 -2.34 -29.91
C ASP A 322 27.74 -0.83 -29.70
N GLY A 323 27.79 -0.34 -28.45
CA GLY A 323 27.81 1.09 -28.14
C GLY A 323 26.47 1.83 -28.35
N ALA A 324 25.40 1.12 -28.73
CA ALA A 324 24.05 1.67 -28.79
C ALA A 324 23.52 1.96 -27.37
N GLU A 325 22.77 3.05 -27.24
CA GLU A 325 22.07 3.33 -25.99
C GLU A 325 21.06 2.21 -25.69
N GLY A 326 21.25 1.52 -24.56
CA GLY A 326 20.31 0.51 -24.09
C GLY A 326 18.97 1.15 -23.73
N GLU A 327 17.91 0.37 -23.83
CA GLU A 327 16.58 0.79 -23.37
C GLU A 327 16.60 1.00 -21.85
N TYR A 328 15.98 2.10 -21.39
CA TYR A 328 15.85 2.39 -19.96
C TYR A 328 14.81 1.48 -19.32
N THR A 329 15.22 0.77 -18.28
CA THR A 329 14.34 -0.10 -17.47
C THR A 329 14.36 0.32 -16.00
N GLU A 330 13.28 0.06 -15.29
CA GLU A 330 13.21 0.35 -13.85
C GLU A 330 14.25 -0.49 -13.08
N ILE A 331 14.88 0.15 -12.09
CA ILE A 331 15.84 -0.50 -11.19
C ILE A 331 15.08 -1.34 -10.16
N ASP A 332 15.38 -2.63 -10.12
CA ASP A 332 14.88 -3.57 -9.11
C ASP A 332 15.91 -3.83 -7.98
N ASP A 333 15.46 -4.51 -6.93
CA ASP A 333 16.33 -4.89 -5.81
C ASP A 333 17.50 -5.76 -6.24
N ARG A 334 17.32 -6.61 -7.26
CA ARG A 334 18.37 -7.47 -7.79
C ARG A 334 19.49 -6.66 -8.43
N PHE A 335 19.13 -5.62 -9.17
CA PHE A 335 20.10 -4.74 -9.79
C PHE A 335 20.92 -3.98 -8.74
N VAL A 336 20.28 -3.40 -7.72
CA VAL A 336 20.98 -2.71 -6.62
C VAL A 336 21.89 -3.65 -5.84
N ASN A 337 21.42 -4.88 -5.55
CA ASN A 337 22.23 -5.91 -4.91
C ASN A 337 23.45 -6.31 -5.76
N THR A 338 23.29 -6.31 -7.09
CA THR A 338 24.37 -6.60 -8.03
C THR A 338 25.43 -5.48 -8.01
N LEU A 339 25.01 -4.21 -8.03
CA LEU A 339 25.91 -3.07 -7.88
C LEU A 339 26.69 -3.12 -6.58
N TRP A 340 25.99 -3.37 -5.47
CA TRP A 340 26.62 -3.55 -4.16
C TRP A 340 27.67 -4.67 -4.17
N SER A 341 27.33 -5.83 -4.74
CA SER A 341 28.24 -6.98 -4.81
C SER A 341 29.48 -6.67 -5.68
N ARG A 342 29.30 -6.05 -6.85
CA ARG A 342 30.39 -5.67 -7.75
C ARG A 342 31.35 -4.68 -7.08
N MET A 343 30.81 -3.62 -6.45
CA MET A 343 31.62 -2.63 -5.77
C MET A 343 32.37 -3.21 -4.57
N SER A 344 31.72 -4.07 -3.79
CA SER A 344 32.35 -4.76 -2.66
C SER A 344 33.53 -5.62 -3.08
N LYS A 345 33.46 -6.27 -4.26
CA LYS A 345 34.56 -7.07 -4.84
C LYS A 345 35.76 -6.23 -5.29
N GLN A 346 35.60 -4.92 -5.49
CA GLN A 346 36.69 -4.01 -5.80
C GLN A 346 37.49 -3.55 -4.57
N GLY A 347 37.25 -4.16 -3.41
CA GLY A 347 38.01 -3.93 -2.19
C GLY A 347 37.58 -2.73 -1.35
N LYS A 348 36.46 -2.07 -1.69
CA LYS A 348 35.90 -0.96 -0.90
C LYS A 348 34.64 -1.43 -0.16
N THR A 349 34.55 -1.14 1.13
CA THR A 349 33.35 -1.44 1.91
C THR A 349 32.27 -0.40 1.60
N VAL A 350 31.15 -0.85 1.04
CA VAL A 350 29.99 -0.02 0.70
C VAL A 350 28.74 -0.56 1.37
N ARG A 351 27.81 0.31 1.77
CA ARG A 351 26.50 -0.12 2.25
C ARG A 351 25.50 -0.02 1.10
N ILE A 352 24.63 -0.98 1.01
CA ILE A 352 23.57 -0.99 0.00
C ILE A 352 22.67 0.24 0.09
N ASN A 353 22.43 0.76 1.31
CA ASN A 353 21.63 1.97 1.50
C ASN A 353 22.34 3.25 1.02
N ASP A 354 23.68 3.28 1.00
CA ASP A 354 24.43 4.41 0.47
C ASP A 354 24.26 4.46 -1.07
N ILE A 355 24.33 3.29 -1.74
CA ILE A 355 24.03 3.20 -3.18
C ILE A 355 22.58 3.64 -3.48
N ARG A 356 21.59 3.15 -2.70
CA ARG A 356 20.20 3.57 -2.86
C ARG A 356 20.01 5.07 -2.65
N ALA A 357 20.66 5.64 -1.62
CA ALA A 357 20.57 7.07 -1.33
C ALA A 357 21.12 7.93 -2.48
N ILE A 358 22.22 7.51 -3.09
CA ILE A 358 22.83 8.22 -4.24
C ILE A 358 21.94 8.11 -5.47
N LEU A 359 21.40 6.91 -5.77
CA LEU A 359 20.48 6.73 -6.90
C LEU A 359 19.19 7.54 -6.77
N HIS A 360 18.78 7.92 -5.53
CA HIS A 360 17.62 8.77 -5.26
C HIS A 360 18.01 10.22 -4.89
N SER A 361 19.21 10.66 -5.29
CA SER A 361 19.70 12.03 -5.09
C SER A 361 19.80 12.78 -6.42
N GLU A 362 20.36 13.98 -6.38
CA GLU A 362 20.70 14.80 -7.56
C GLU A 362 21.74 14.14 -8.49
N TYR A 363 22.34 13.01 -8.09
CA TYR A 363 23.20 12.22 -8.96
C TYR A 363 22.47 11.70 -10.20
N THR A 364 21.20 11.33 -10.07
CA THR A 364 20.37 10.89 -11.20
C THR A 364 19.68 12.06 -11.89
N VAL A 365 19.76 12.11 -13.21
CA VAL A 365 19.12 13.16 -14.01
C VAL A 365 17.61 12.98 -13.99
N LEU A 366 16.87 14.06 -13.74
CA LEU A 366 15.41 14.04 -13.83
C LEU A 366 14.97 13.81 -15.27
N PHE A 367 14.00 12.94 -15.45
CA PHE A 367 13.44 12.59 -16.75
C PHE A 367 11.91 12.62 -16.68
N ASN A 368 11.31 13.47 -17.50
CA ASN A 368 9.86 13.47 -17.69
C ASN A 368 9.52 12.84 -19.03
N PRO A 369 8.93 11.63 -19.05
CA PRO A 369 8.67 10.90 -20.30
C PRO A 369 7.66 11.61 -21.21
N PHE A 370 6.79 12.42 -20.65
CA PHE A 370 5.79 13.14 -21.42
C PHE A 370 6.41 14.36 -22.09
N THR A 371 7.17 15.16 -21.34
CA THR A 371 7.89 16.30 -21.91
C THR A 371 8.83 15.84 -23.02
N ASP A 372 9.61 14.81 -22.77
CA ASP A 372 10.54 14.24 -23.75
C ASP A 372 9.83 13.79 -25.04
N TYR A 373 8.72 13.06 -24.90
CA TYR A 373 7.95 12.59 -26.04
C TYR A 373 7.35 13.76 -26.85
N PHE A 374 6.69 14.70 -26.17
CA PHE A 374 5.96 15.78 -26.86
C PHE A 374 6.87 16.86 -27.46
N GLU A 375 8.01 17.13 -26.83
CA GLU A 375 9.02 18.04 -27.40
C GLU A 375 9.73 17.44 -28.62
N GLY A 376 9.78 16.12 -28.73
CA GLY A 376 10.31 15.40 -29.90
C GLY A 376 9.35 15.34 -31.10
N LEU A 377 8.06 15.72 -30.92
CA LEU A 377 7.08 15.68 -32.01
C LEU A 377 7.29 16.82 -33.02
N LYS A 378 7.06 16.52 -34.31
CA LYS A 378 6.96 17.58 -35.33
C LYS A 378 5.72 18.44 -35.07
N PRO A 379 5.81 19.76 -35.26
CA PRO A 379 4.65 20.62 -35.14
C PRO A 379 3.52 20.20 -36.08
N TRP A 380 2.27 20.26 -35.56
CA TRP A 380 1.08 20.03 -36.38
C TRP A 380 0.97 21.09 -37.52
N ASP A 381 0.51 20.67 -38.67
CA ASP A 381 0.36 21.52 -39.88
C ASP A 381 -0.79 22.57 -39.77
N GLY A 382 -1.63 22.45 -38.70
CA GLY A 382 -2.78 23.34 -38.46
C GLY A 382 -4.01 23.04 -39.33
N VAL A 383 -3.96 22.04 -40.20
CA VAL A 383 -5.01 21.74 -41.19
C VAL A 383 -5.52 20.30 -41.10
N THR A 384 -4.63 19.33 -41.02
CA THR A 384 -4.97 17.90 -41.06
C THR A 384 -5.64 17.45 -39.75
N ASP A 385 -6.84 16.94 -39.82
CA ASP A 385 -7.56 16.41 -38.61
C ASP A 385 -7.19 14.95 -38.38
N HIS A 386 -6.05 14.72 -37.75
CA HIS A 386 -5.59 13.40 -37.37
C HIS A 386 -6.43 12.76 -36.27
N ILE A 387 -6.94 13.56 -35.30
CA ILE A 387 -7.82 13.11 -34.23
C ILE A 387 -9.15 12.62 -34.81
N GLY A 388 -9.72 13.39 -35.74
CA GLY A 388 -10.96 13.01 -36.45
C GLY A 388 -10.78 11.70 -37.25
N ARG A 389 -9.64 11.53 -37.95
CA ARG A 389 -9.32 10.27 -38.65
C ARG A 389 -9.22 9.08 -37.70
N LEU A 390 -8.61 9.26 -36.52
CA LEU A 390 -8.56 8.23 -35.50
C LEU A 390 -9.97 7.91 -34.95
N ALA A 391 -10.75 8.93 -34.64
CA ALA A 391 -12.12 8.75 -34.18
C ALA A 391 -13.00 8.03 -35.19
N ALA A 392 -12.82 8.29 -36.50
CA ALA A 392 -13.57 7.65 -37.57
C ALA A 392 -13.34 6.12 -37.67
N THR A 393 -12.30 5.58 -37.03
CA THR A 393 -12.12 4.10 -36.93
C THR A 393 -13.07 3.42 -35.96
N VAL A 394 -13.82 4.20 -35.17
CA VAL A 394 -14.86 3.72 -34.25
C VAL A 394 -16.22 4.15 -34.79
N HIS A 395 -17.03 3.18 -35.19
CA HIS A 395 -18.37 3.43 -35.72
C HIS A 395 -19.38 3.28 -34.57
N VAL A 396 -20.09 4.37 -34.24
CA VAL A 396 -21.06 4.41 -33.15
C VAL A 396 -22.49 4.28 -33.67
N LYS A 397 -23.42 3.84 -32.81
CA LYS A 397 -24.86 3.79 -33.13
C LYS A 397 -25.54 5.16 -33.01
N SER A 398 -24.95 6.07 -32.23
CA SER A 398 -25.38 7.46 -32.13
C SER A 398 -24.82 8.30 -33.27
N GLU A 399 -25.04 9.62 -33.22
CA GLU A 399 -24.47 10.56 -34.19
C GLU A 399 -22.93 10.56 -34.12
N GLN A 400 -22.27 10.24 -35.22
CA GLN A 400 -20.79 10.11 -35.30
C GLN A 400 -20.08 11.43 -34.95
N SER A 401 -20.62 12.56 -35.35
CA SER A 401 -20.06 13.89 -35.06
C SER A 401 -20.03 14.21 -33.56
N VAL A 402 -20.98 13.70 -32.78
CA VAL A 402 -21.02 13.84 -31.31
C VAL A 402 -19.88 13.02 -30.69
N PHE A 403 -19.66 11.79 -31.16
CA PHE A 403 -18.56 10.94 -30.75
C PHE A 403 -17.20 11.59 -31.01
N GLU A 404 -16.98 12.07 -32.24
CA GLU A 404 -15.74 12.73 -32.65
C GLU A 404 -15.46 13.99 -31.82
N GLY A 405 -16.47 14.81 -31.57
CA GLY A 405 -16.34 16.01 -30.76
C GLY A 405 -16.02 15.71 -29.28
N TYR A 406 -16.66 14.71 -28.71
CA TYR A 406 -16.44 14.34 -27.31
C TYR A 406 -15.08 13.63 -27.15
N PHE A 407 -14.70 12.76 -28.07
CA PHE A 407 -13.40 12.12 -28.08
C PHE A 407 -12.26 13.13 -28.19
N LYS A 408 -12.39 14.10 -29.11
CA LYS A 408 -11.41 15.19 -29.29
C LYS A 408 -11.23 16.00 -28.00
N LYS A 409 -12.32 16.41 -27.35
CA LYS A 409 -12.26 17.11 -26.06
C LYS A 409 -11.59 16.24 -24.97
N TRP A 410 -11.98 14.99 -24.84
CA TRP A 410 -11.43 14.07 -23.86
C TRP A 410 -9.92 13.82 -24.09
N LEU A 411 -9.49 13.66 -25.33
CA LEU A 411 -8.07 13.46 -25.66
C LEU A 411 -7.25 14.73 -25.40
N VAL A 412 -7.75 15.93 -25.75
CA VAL A 412 -7.04 17.18 -25.44
C VAL A 412 -6.98 17.44 -23.94
N ALA A 413 -8.06 17.13 -23.19
CA ALA A 413 -8.06 17.18 -21.73
C ALA A 413 -7.01 16.24 -21.12
N SER A 414 -6.83 15.04 -21.71
CA SER A 414 -5.79 14.09 -21.28
C SER A 414 -4.37 14.65 -21.46
N ILE A 415 -4.13 15.38 -22.55
CA ILE A 415 -2.84 16.04 -22.74
C ILE A 415 -2.68 17.21 -21.78
N ALA A 416 -3.72 18.01 -21.57
CA ALA A 416 -3.70 19.11 -20.60
C ALA A 416 -3.29 18.65 -19.19
N SER A 417 -3.85 17.52 -18.73
CA SER A 417 -3.53 16.97 -17.40
C SER A 417 -2.09 16.48 -17.22
N LEU A 418 -1.35 16.20 -18.30
CA LEU A 418 0.07 15.83 -18.24
C LEU A 418 0.99 17.03 -17.95
N PHE A 419 0.59 18.23 -18.38
CA PHE A 419 1.44 19.43 -18.35
C PHE A 419 0.96 20.51 -17.38
N ASP A 420 -0.34 20.55 -17.06
CA ASP A 420 -0.90 21.50 -16.11
C ASP A 420 -1.34 20.79 -14.83
N ARG A 421 -0.62 21.02 -13.74
CA ARG A 421 -0.90 20.41 -12.41
C ARG A 421 -2.25 20.80 -11.81
N GLU A 422 -2.87 21.87 -12.31
CA GLU A 422 -4.20 22.32 -11.85
C GLU A 422 -5.33 21.69 -12.67
N THR A 423 -5.01 21.10 -13.80
CA THR A 423 -5.98 20.48 -14.72
C THR A 423 -6.09 18.98 -14.45
N VAL A 424 -7.33 18.51 -14.35
CA VAL A 424 -7.66 17.07 -14.29
C VAL A 424 -8.74 16.79 -15.33
N ASN A 425 -8.61 15.71 -16.06
CA ASN A 425 -9.66 15.24 -16.96
C ASN A 425 -10.81 14.65 -16.15
N HIS A 426 -11.92 15.34 -16.08
CA HIS A 426 -13.09 14.95 -15.29
C HIS A 426 -13.97 13.90 -15.96
N GLU A 427 -13.84 13.75 -17.27
CA GLU A 427 -14.68 12.90 -18.09
C GLU A 427 -14.11 11.49 -18.20
N ILE A 428 -15.00 10.51 -18.16
CA ILE A 428 -14.71 9.09 -18.28
C ILE A 428 -15.25 8.61 -19.63
N PHE A 429 -14.34 8.26 -20.52
CA PHE A 429 -14.69 7.83 -21.88
C PHE A 429 -15.01 6.34 -21.92
N VAL A 430 -16.22 5.95 -22.34
CA VAL A 430 -16.69 4.55 -22.28
C VAL A 430 -17.15 4.05 -23.63
N LEU A 431 -16.58 2.91 -24.06
CA LEU A 431 -17.03 2.17 -25.22
C LEU A 431 -17.91 0.99 -24.83
N ILE A 432 -19.11 0.93 -25.41
CA ILE A 432 -20.13 -0.08 -25.12
C ILE A 432 -20.36 -0.95 -26.35
N GLY A 433 -20.38 -2.26 -26.18
CA GLY A 433 -20.66 -3.17 -27.30
C GLY A 433 -20.30 -4.62 -27.00
N PRO A 434 -20.53 -5.54 -27.92
CA PRO A 434 -20.33 -6.97 -27.69
C PRO A 434 -18.88 -7.32 -27.39
N GLN A 435 -18.67 -8.45 -26.73
CA GLN A 435 -17.34 -8.99 -26.50
C GLN A 435 -16.63 -9.28 -27.82
N GLY A 436 -15.30 -9.05 -27.87
CA GLY A 436 -14.49 -9.28 -29.06
C GLY A 436 -14.54 -8.16 -30.11
N SER A 437 -15.20 -7.03 -29.84
CA SER A 437 -15.33 -5.88 -30.75
C SER A 437 -14.17 -4.87 -30.68
N TYR A 438 -12.99 -5.28 -30.23
CA TYR A 438 -11.76 -4.48 -30.13
C TYR A 438 -11.78 -3.28 -29.16
N LYS A 439 -12.78 -3.11 -28.30
CA LYS A 439 -12.90 -1.95 -27.41
C LYS A 439 -11.63 -1.67 -26.59
N THR A 440 -11.25 -2.64 -25.76
CA THR A 440 -10.04 -2.53 -24.91
C THR A 440 -8.77 -2.42 -25.76
N THR A 441 -8.70 -3.15 -26.87
CA THR A 441 -7.54 -3.11 -27.78
C THR A 441 -7.38 -1.73 -28.39
N TRP A 442 -8.47 -1.09 -28.84
CA TRP A 442 -8.44 0.26 -29.42
C TRP A 442 -8.01 1.28 -28.37
N LEU A 443 -8.60 1.24 -27.15
CA LEU A 443 -8.21 2.13 -26.04
C LEU A 443 -6.73 1.93 -25.66
N ASN A 444 -6.25 0.69 -25.61
CA ASN A 444 -4.86 0.39 -25.30
C ASN A 444 -3.91 0.97 -26.36
N LYS A 445 -4.29 0.86 -27.64
CA LYS A 445 -3.51 1.41 -28.75
C LYS A 445 -3.61 2.94 -28.92
N LEU A 446 -4.34 3.64 -28.04
CA LEU A 446 -4.29 5.11 -28.05
C LEU A 446 -2.90 5.63 -27.71
N LEU A 447 -2.18 5.00 -26.76
CA LEU A 447 -0.83 5.42 -26.41
C LEU A 447 0.22 4.94 -27.43
N PRO A 448 1.17 5.82 -27.78
CA PRO A 448 2.29 5.45 -28.65
C PRO A 448 3.20 4.43 -27.94
N PRO A 449 3.96 3.61 -28.69
CA PRO A 449 4.84 2.59 -28.13
C PRO A 449 5.79 3.12 -27.05
N ALA A 450 6.32 4.33 -27.20
CA ALA A 450 7.20 4.97 -26.21
C ALA A 450 6.51 5.25 -24.86
N LEU A 451 5.20 5.46 -24.86
CA LEU A 451 4.40 5.73 -23.66
C LEU A 451 3.49 4.56 -23.27
N GLN A 452 3.57 3.42 -23.96
CA GLN A 452 2.67 2.27 -23.75
C GLN A 452 2.66 1.75 -22.32
N ARG A 453 3.77 1.83 -21.60
CA ARG A 453 3.87 1.41 -20.19
C ARG A 453 3.05 2.29 -19.23
N TYR A 454 2.57 3.45 -19.67
CA TYR A 454 1.69 4.33 -18.91
C TYR A 454 0.20 4.10 -19.20
N PHE A 455 -0.12 3.01 -19.86
CA PHE A 455 -1.48 2.50 -19.98
C PHE A 455 -1.73 1.42 -18.91
N TYR A 456 -2.74 1.59 -18.09
CA TYR A 456 -3.10 0.63 -17.05
C TYR A 456 -4.49 0.07 -17.28
N ILE A 457 -4.63 -1.25 -17.25
CA ILE A 457 -5.93 -1.92 -17.30
C ILE A 457 -6.28 -2.35 -15.87
N LYS A 458 -7.34 -1.78 -15.34
CA LYS A 458 -7.94 -2.23 -14.09
C LYS A 458 -9.00 -3.27 -14.40
N SER A 459 -8.65 -4.55 -14.24
CA SER A 459 -9.61 -5.65 -14.29
C SER A 459 -10.42 -5.66 -12.98
N ASN A 460 -11.73 -5.65 -13.13
CA ASN A 460 -12.65 -5.54 -12.04
C ASN A 460 -12.78 -6.83 -11.25
N ASN A 461 -12.51 -6.72 -9.97
CA ASN A 461 -13.15 -7.57 -8.95
C ASN A 461 -12.91 -7.04 -7.54
N ASN A 462 -12.28 -5.88 -7.36
CA ASN A 462 -11.92 -5.36 -6.05
C ASN A 462 -12.25 -3.89 -5.90
N ARG A 463 -12.63 -3.54 -4.69
CA ARG A 463 -12.77 -2.15 -4.21
C ARG A 463 -11.58 -1.29 -4.66
N ILE A 464 -11.85 -0.01 -4.88
CA ILE A 464 -10.81 0.99 -5.09
C ILE A 464 -9.89 0.97 -3.86
N THR A 465 -8.61 0.76 -4.10
CA THR A 465 -7.56 0.63 -3.09
C THR A 465 -6.68 1.88 -3.06
N LYS A 466 -5.75 1.95 -2.12
CA LYS A 466 -4.74 3.01 -2.11
C LYS A 466 -3.81 2.95 -3.32
N ASP A 467 -3.55 1.77 -3.83
CA ASP A 467 -2.70 1.60 -5.02
C ASP A 467 -3.37 2.19 -6.26
N ASP A 468 -4.70 2.12 -6.36
CA ASP A 468 -5.45 2.79 -7.44
C ASP A 468 -5.31 4.33 -7.36
N MET A 469 -5.12 4.88 -6.16
CA MET A 469 -4.86 6.32 -6.01
C MET A 469 -3.48 6.71 -6.52
N PHE A 470 -2.45 5.89 -6.29
CA PHE A 470 -1.12 6.12 -6.89
C PHE A 470 -1.16 6.05 -8.41
N SER A 471 -1.95 5.12 -8.95
CA SER A 471 -2.12 4.96 -10.39
C SER A 471 -2.59 6.24 -11.08
N LEU A 472 -3.36 7.12 -10.38
CA LEU A 472 -3.75 8.43 -10.92
C LEU A 472 -2.58 9.37 -11.21
N ALA A 473 -1.46 9.21 -10.53
CA ALA A 473 -0.27 10.03 -10.72
C ALA A 473 0.82 9.36 -11.57
N GLU A 474 0.62 8.07 -11.93
CA GLU A 474 1.61 7.30 -12.68
C GLU A 474 1.22 7.06 -14.13
N PHE A 475 -0.08 6.81 -14.39
CA PHE A 475 -0.56 6.39 -15.70
C PHE A 475 -1.24 7.53 -16.45
N VAL A 476 -1.12 7.54 -17.78
CA VAL A 476 -1.82 8.48 -18.64
C VAL A 476 -3.27 8.05 -18.84
N PHE A 477 -3.46 6.76 -19.14
CA PHE A 477 -4.80 6.19 -19.26
C PHE A 477 -4.99 5.03 -18.29
N ILE A 478 -6.10 5.08 -17.56
CA ILE A 478 -6.58 3.97 -16.73
C ILE A 478 -7.86 3.45 -17.36
N CYS A 479 -7.80 2.27 -17.93
CA CYS A 479 -8.94 1.60 -18.56
C CYS A 479 -9.60 0.64 -17.57
N MET A 480 -10.86 0.89 -17.27
CA MET A 480 -11.70 0.03 -16.44
C MET A 480 -12.46 -0.93 -17.36
N GLU A 481 -12.22 -2.22 -17.20
CA GLU A 481 -12.99 -3.24 -17.93
C GLU A 481 -14.26 -3.60 -17.16
N GLU A 482 -15.32 -3.99 -17.87
CA GLU A 482 -16.59 -4.49 -17.30
C GLU A 482 -17.18 -3.53 -16.24
N ILE A 483 -17.29 -2.24 -16.60
CA ILE A 483 -17.79 -1.19 -15.68
C ILE A 483 -19.19 -1.51 -15.14
N ASP A 484 -19.99 -2.29 -15.84
CA ASP A 484 -21.32 -2.71 -15.44
C ASP A 484 -21.36 -3.69 -14.26
N GLU A 485 -20.23 -4.31 -13.91
CA GLU A 485 -20.10 -5.12 -12.71
C GLU A 485 -19.87 -4.28 -11.43
N LEU A 486 -19.57 -2.98 -11.59
CA LEU A 486 -19.33 -2.08 -10.46
C LEU A 486 -20.66 -1.70 -9.81
N GLY A 487 -20.70 -1.80 -8.48
CA GLY A 487 -21.83 -1.29 -7.70
C GLY A 487 -21.89 0.23 -7.66
N ALA A 488 -23.03 0.77 -7.23
CA ALA A 488 -23.24 2.22 -7.10
C ALA A 488 -22.19 2.91 -6.20
N SER A 489 -21.68 2.21 -5.19
CA SER A 489 -20.64 2.73 -4.29
C SER A 489 -19.32 2.93 -5.02
N GLU A 490 -18.90 1.95 -5.83
CA GLU A 490 -17.66 2.00 -6.59
C GLU A 490 -17.75 3.07 -7.70
N LEU A 491 -18.87 3.15 -8.41
CA LEU A 491 -19.09 4.21 -9.41
C LEU A 491 -18.99 5.62 -8.79
N ASN A 492 -19.47 5.81 -7.55
CA ASN A 492 -19.32 7.07 -6.83
C ASN A 492 -17.88 7.34 -6.41
N GLN A 493 -17.12 6.31 -6.04
CA GLN A 493 -15.70 6.46 -5.75
C GLN A 493 -14.91 6.86 -7.00
N ILE A 494 -15.19 6.25 -8.16
CA ILE A 494 -14.58 6.65 -9.43
C ILE A 494 -14.87 8.11 -9.76
N LYS A 495 -16.12 8.57 -9.60
CA LYS A 495 -16.47 9.98 -9.77
C LYS A 495 -15.71 10.91 -8.82
N ALA A 496 -15.46 10.49 -7.58
CA ALA A 496 -14.65 11.26 -6.64
C ALA A 496 -13.18 11.31 -7.09
N MET A 497 -12.63 10.22 -7.61
CA MET A 497 -11.28 10.17 -8.15
C MET A 497 -11.07 11.17 -9.29
N THR A 498 -12.04 11.31 -10.21
CA THR A 498 -11.93 12.27 -11.34
C THR A 498 -11.88 13.75 -10.92
N THR A 499 -12.14 14.06 -9.66
CA THR A 499 -12.08 15.45 -9.15
C THR A 499 -10.89 15.73 -8.25
N GLN A 500 -10.13 14.72 -7.92
CA GLN A 500 -8.99 14.86 -7.03
C GLN A 500 -7.77 15.36 -7.80
N LYS A 501 -7.31 16.57 -7.53
CA LYS A 501 -6.17 17.20 -8.23
C LYS A 501 -4.81 16.65 -7.83
N VAL A 502 -4.68 16.21 -6.58
CA VAL A 502 -3.40 15.81 -5.99
C VAL A 502 -3.57 14.50 -5.23
N VAL A 503 -2.69 13.57 -5.51
CA VAL A 503 -2.56 12.32 -4.75
C VAL A 503 -1.64 12.57 -3.56
N ASN A 504 -2.20 12.47 -2.35
CA ASN A 504 -1.52 12.75 -1.07
C ASN A 504 -1.35 11.45 -0.28
N GLU A 505 -0.61 10.51 -0.81
CA GLU A 505 -0.41 9.21 -0.18
C GLU A 505 1.07 8.97 0.13
N ARG A 506 1.35 8.04 1.02
CA ARG A 506 2.71 7.60 1.34
C ARG A 506 2.95 6.23 0.71
N MET A 507 3.89 6.14 -0.20
CA MET A 507 4.35 4.86 -0.74
C MET A 507 4.82 3.92 0.38
N ALA A 508 4.68 2.62 0.18
CA ALA A 508 5.19 1.63 1.11
C ALA A 508 6.70 1.86 1.35
N TYR A 509 7.08 1.97 2.63
CA TYR A 509 8.46 2.24 3.09
C TYR A 509 9.01 3.65 2.82
N ALA A 510 8.29 4.57 2.20
CA ALA A 510 8.72 5.97 2.08
C ALA A 510 8.69 6.68 3.44
N HIS A 511 9.65 7.60 3.68
CA HIS A 511 9.71 8.37 4.93
C HIS A 511 8.71 9.53 4.95
N TYR A 512 8.39 10.08 3.77
CA TYR A 512 7.53 11.26 3.60
C TYR A 512 6.30 10.92 2.74
N LYS A 513 5.24 11.72 2.89
CA LYS A 513 4.12 11.73 1.95
C LYS A 513 4.56 12.45 0.69
N GLU A 514 4.21 11.91 -0.45
CA GLU A 514 4.40 12.57 -1.74
C GLU A 514 3.12 13.29 -2.15
N HIS A 515 3.31 14.47 -2.75
CA HIS A 515 2.24 15.28 -3.32
C HIS A 515 2.42 15.25 -4.85
N ARG A 516 1.76 14.28 -5.50
CA ARG A 516 1.88 14.10 -6.94
C ARG A 516 0.62 14.58 -7.64
N ALA A 517 0.79 15.27 -8.78
CA ALA A 517 -0.34 15.71 -9.59
C ALA A 517 -1.10 14.49 -10.14
N HIS A 518 -2.41 14.61 -10.22
CA HIS A 518 -3.25 13.65 -10.93
C HIS A 518 -3.13 13.90 -12.43
N ILE A 519 -2.53 12.98 -13.16
CA ILE A 519 -2.31 13.07 -14.60
C ILE A 519 -3.21 12.12 -15.40
N ALA A 520 -3.80 11.13 -14.76
CA ALA A 520 -4.55 10.08 -15.43
C ALA A 520 -5.87 10.56 -16.00
N SER A 521 -6.19 10.07 -17.19
CA SER A 521 -7.54 10.14 -17.76
C SER A 521 -8.18 8.77 -17.69
N LEU A 522 -9.43 8.75 -17.26
CA LEU A 522 -10.18 7.50 -17.10
C LEU A 522 -10.90 7.14 -18.41
N CYS A 523 -10.82 5.89 -18.78
CA CYS A 523 -11.65 5.30 -19.83
C CYS A 523 -12.16 3.92 -19.41
N GLY A 524 -13.02 3.32 -20.19
CA GLY A 524 -13.47 1.98 -19.86
C GLY A 524 -14.33 1.32 -20.91
N THR A 525 -14.66 0.06 -20.64
CA THR A 525 -15.47 -0.77 -21.54
C THR A 525 -16.58 -1.47 -20.78
N THR A 526 -17.70 -1.69 -21.43
CA THR A 526 -18.79 -2.52 -20.93
C THR A 526 -19.50 -3.24 -22.09
N ASN A 527 -20.17 -4.32 -21.79
CA ASN A 527 -21.05 -5.01 -22.71
C ASN A 527 -22.53 -4.62 -22.53
N ASN A 528 -22.85 -3.99 -21.41
CA ASN A 528 -24.20 -3.57 -21.05
C ASN A 528 -24.45 -2.12 -21.44
N VAL A 529 -25.46 -1.89 -22.26
CA VAL A 529 -25.83 -0.53 -22.70
C VAL A 529 -26.31 0.30 -21.50
N GLN A 530 -27.07 -0.30 -20.59
CA GLN A 530 -27.65 0.37 -19.43
C GLN A 530 -26.81 0.08 -18.18
N PHE A 531 -25.81 0.89 -17.92
CA PHE A 531 -24.90 0.73 -16.77
C PHE A 531 -24.88 1.89 -15.79
N LEU A 532 -25.45 3.06 -16.17
CA LEU A 532 -25.48 4.24 -15.30
C LEU A 532 -26.61 4.10 -14.28
N THR A 533 -26.24 3.81 -13.03
CA THR A 533 -27.17 3.57 -11.92
C THR A 533 -27.45 4.84 -11.09
N ASP A 534 -26.64 5.88 -11.22
CA ASP A 534 -26.80 7.11 -10.46
C ASP A 534 -27.64 8.12 -11.23
N LEU A 535 -28.66 8.68 -10.56
CA LEU A 535 -29.50 9.71 -11.10
C LEU A 535 -28.83 11.10 -11.10
N THR A 536 -27.68 11.24 -10.44
CA THR A 536 -26.96 12.52 -10.33
C THR A 536 -25.48 12.36 -10.68
N GLY A 537 -24.93 13.31 -11.44
CA GLY A 537 -23.50 13.31 -11.74
C GLY A 537 -23.11 12.47 -12.95
N ASN A 538 -24.06 12.07 -13.80
CA ASN A 538 -23.76 11.35 -15.04
C ASN A 538 -23.01 12.20 -16.07
N ARG A 539 -22.93 13.51 -15.89
CA ARG A 539 -22.17 14.44 -16.78
C ARG A 539 -20.70 14.11 -16.97
N ARG A 540 -20.12 13.27 -16.06
CA ARG A 540 -18.72 12.83 -16.16
C ARG A 540 -18.55 11.65 -17.10
N TRP A 541 -19.61 10.97 -17.46
CA TRP A 541 -19.55 9.80 -18.33
C TRP A 541 -19.76 10.23 -19.78
N LEU A 542 -18.91 9.75 -20.66
CA LEU A 542 -19.02 9.88 -22.12
C LEU A 542 -19.19 8.48 -22.73
N PRO A 543 -20.38 7.86 -22.57
CA PRO A 543 -20.66 6.51 -23.07
C PRO A 543 -21.05 6.54 -24.54
N PHE A 544 -20.51 5.61 -25.32
CA PHE A 544 -20.86 5.42 -26.71
C PHE A 544 -21.06 3.93 -27.03
N GLU A 545 -22.25 3.60 -27.53
CA GLU A 545 -22.50 2.26 -28.04
C GLU A 545 -21.95 2.15 -29.45
N ILE A 546 -20.99 1.23 -29.63
CA ILE A 546 -20.34 1.00 -30.92
C ILE A 546 -21.18 0.05 -31.80
N SER A 547 -21.17 0.25 -33.09
CA SER A 547 -21.61 -0.71 -34.09
C SER A 547 -20.43 -1.59 -34.53
N SER A 548 -19.23 -1.03 -34.71
CA SER A 548 -17.99 -1.74 -34.99
C SER A 548 -16.78 -0.84 -34.68
N ILE A 549 -15.61 -1.46 -34.60
CA ILE A 549 -14.30 -0.79 -34.58
C ILE A 549 -13.48 -1.41 -35.71
N ASP A 550 -12.85 -0.59 -36.53
CA ASP A 550 -11.90 -1.06 -37.54
C ASP A 550 -10.75 -1.81 -36.87
N ASN A 551 -10.29 -2.88 -37.47
CA ASN A 551 -9.28 -3.71 -36.85
C ASN A 551 -8.01 -2.89 -36.51
N PRO A 552 -7.67 -2.68 -35.21
CA PRO A 552 -6.56 -1.81 -34.82
C PRO A 552 -5.17 -2.37 -35.18
N TYR A 553 -5.10 -3.60 -35.68
CA TYR A 553 -3.84 -4.20 -36.15
C TYR A 553 -3.59 -3.89 -37.63
N THR A 554 -4.64 -3.63 -38.40
CA THR A 554 -4.55 -3.29 -39.83
C THR A 554 -4.73 -1.79 -40.08
N HIS A 555 -5.27 -1.05 -39.08
CA HIS A 555 -5.44 0.38 -39.12
C HIS A 555 -4.59 1.01 -37.97
N PRO A 556 -3.27 1.14 -38.14
CA PRO A 556 -2.39 1.68 -37.11
C PRO A 556 -2.69 3.15 -36.86
N VAL A 557 -2.52 3.56 -35.60
CA VAL A 557 -2.66 4.97 -35.19
C VAL A 557 -1.51 5.79 -35.73
N ASP A 558 -1.81 6.93 -36.33
CA ASP A 558 -0.83 7.96 -36.65
C ASP A 558 -0.50 8.77 -35.38
N TYR A 559 0.40 8.20 -34.55
CA TYR A 559 0.73 8.80 -33.25
C TYR A 559 1.33 10.21 -33.39
N GLU A 560 2.24 10.41 -34.35
CA GLU A 560 2.86 11.70 -34.54
C GLU A 560 1.81 12.77 -34.88
N GLY A 561 0.91 12.48 -35.84
CA GLY A 561 -0.16 13.39 -36.21
C GLY A 561 -1.17 13.65 -35.11
N VAL A 562 -1.68 12.60 -34.46
CA VAL A 562 -2.69 12.70 -33.40
C VAL A 562 -2.18 13.51 -32.21
N TYR A 563 -0.98 13.20 -31.70
CA TYR A 563 -0.45 13.84 -30.50
C TYR A 563 0.10 15.25 -30.78
N SER A 564 0.69 15.51 -31.97
CA SER A 564 1.07 16.87 -32.35
C SER A 564 -0.16 17.78 -32.48
N GLN A 565 -1.24 17.27 -33.08
CA GLN A 565 -2.51 18.00 -33.15
C GLN A 565 -3.10 18.27 -31.77
N ALA A 566 -3.21 17.24 -30.91
CA ALA A 566 -3.79 17.39 -29.55
C ALA A 566 -2.97 18.39 -28.72
N TYR A 567 -1.65 18.31 -28.78
CA TYR A 567 -0.73 19.22 -28.08
C TYR A 567 -0.85 20.67 -28.61
N ALA A 568 -0.90 20.85 -29.94
CA ALA A 568 -1.10 22.17 -30.54
C ALA A 568 -2.46 22.79 -30.18
N LEU A 569 -3.53 22.00 -30.16
CA LEU A 569 -4.85 22.45 -29.77
C LEU A 569 -4.88 22.89 -28.30
N TRP A 570 -4.26 22.12 -27.39
CA TRP A 570 -4.12 22.52 -26.00
C TRP A 570 -3.31 23.81 -25.85
N LYS A 571 -2.13 23.91 -26.48
CA LYS A 571 -1.29 25.13 -26.47
C LYS A 571 -2.01 26.33 -27.08
N GLY A 572 -2.83 26.11 -28.09
CA GLY A 572 -3.65 27.11 -28.74
C GLY A 572 -4.87 27.56 -27.95
N GLY A 573 -5.08 27.00 -26.73
CA GLY A 573 -6.19 27.38 -25.86
C GLY A 573 -7.54 26.79 -26.29
N MET A 574 -7.56 25.66 -27.02
CA MET A 574 -8.81 24.96 -27.29
C MET A 574 -9.52 24.61 -25.98
N ARG A 575 -10.81 24.94 -25.88
CA ARG A 575 -11.64 24.54 -24.76
C ARG A 575 -11.94 23.04 -24.80
N TYR A 576 -11.37 22.29 -23.88
CA TYR A 576 -11.52 20.83 -23.78
C TYR A 576 -12.53 20.40 -22.69
N TRP A 577 -13.04 21.30 -21.87
CA TRP A 577 -14.09 21.03 -20.90
C TRP A 577 -15.48 21.32 -21.49
N PHE A 578 -16.53 20.80 -20.83
CA PHE A 578 -17.90 21.02 -21.19
C PHE A 578 -18.50 22.17 -20.35
N GLU A 579 -19.24 23.09 -20.99
CA GLU A 579 -19.96 24.19 -20.33
C GLU A 579 -21.48 23.92 -20.25
N ASP A 580 -22.21 24.79 -19.57
CA ASP A 580 -23.60 24.59 -19.16
C ASP A 580 -24.53 23.98 -20.22
N GLU A 581 -24.56 24.49 -21.44
CA GLU A 581 -25.39 23.95 -22.51
C GLU A 581 -24.86 22.59 -23.00
N GLU A 582 -23.55 22.44 -23.12
CA GLU A 582 -22.95 21.18 -23.51
C GLU A 582 -23.15 20.10 -22.43
N ILE A 583 -23.12 20.49 -21.14
CA ILE A 583 -23.44 19.59 -20.01
C ILE A 583 -24.89 19.10 -20.11
N LYS A 584 -25.82 19.95 -20.55
CA LYS A 584 -27.20 19.52 -20.79
C LYS A 584 -27.27 18.48 -21.91
N LEU A 585 -26.52 18.69 -23.00
CA LEU A 585 -26.43 17.73 -24.10
C LEU A 585 -25.81 16.40 -23.67
N VAL A 586 -24.70 16.44 -22.90
CA VAL A 586 -24.10 15.25 -22.31
C VAL A 586 -25.11 14.50 -21.42
N ASN A 587 -25.83 15.20 -20.55
CA ASN A 587 -26.84 14.57 -19.72
C ASN A 587 -28.01 13.99 -20.53
N LEU A 588 -28.42 14.65 -21.62
CA LEU A 588 -29.46 14.14 -22.53
C LEU A 588 -28.98 12.86 -23.25
N HIS A 589 -27.75 12.87 -23.77
CA HIS A 589 -27.10 11.71 -24.37
C HIS A 589 -27.05 10.53 -23.39
N ASN A 590 -26.65 10.80 -22.14
CA ASN A 590 -26.44 9.78 -21.09
C ASN A 590 -27.75 9.10 -20.63
N ARG A 591 -28.90 9.71 -20.85
CA ARG A 591 -30.22 9.09 -20.55
C ARG A 591 -30.43 7.75 -21.25
N ASN A 592 -29.83 7.57 -22.41
CA ASN A 592 -29.93 6.33 -23.17
C ASN A 592 -29.18 5.15 -22.50
N PHE A 593 -28.30 5.46 -21.58
CA PHE A 593 -27.40 4.52 -20.88
C PHE A 593 -27.76 4.36 -19.39
N GLU A 594 -28.79 5.06 -18.92
CA GLU A 594 -29.28 4.93 -17.54
C GLU A 594 -30.03 3.62 -17.36
N VAL A 595 -29.78 2.94 -16.25
CA VAL A 595 -30.55 1.76 -15.84
C VAL A 595 -31.98 2.23 -15.53
N PRO A 596 -33.02 1.63 -16.12
CA PRO A 596 -34.41 1.95 -15.81
C PRO A 596 -34.64 1.82 -14.30
N SER A 597 -35.15 2.90 -13.69
CA SER A 597 -35.51 2.85 -12.28
C SER A 597 -37.03 2.63 -12.15
N MET A 598 -37.40 1.78 -11.20
CA MET A 598 -38.81 1.52 -10.88
C MET A 598 -39.55 2.83 -10.56
N GLU A 599 -38.88 3.78 -9.90
CA GLU A 599 -39.41 5.09 -9.58
C GLU A 599 -39.79 5.87 -10.86
N ARG A 600 -38.94 5.79 -11.89
CA ARG A 600 -39.19 6.48 -13.17
C ARG A 600 -40.35 5.87 -13.94
N GLU A 601 -40.38 4.57 -14.04
CA GLU A 601 -41.47 3.83 -14.72
C GLU A 601 -42.83 4.12 -14.04
N LEU A 602 -42.85 4.08 -12.71
CA LEU A 602 -44.07 4.35 -11.95
C LEU A 602 -44.49 5.81 -12.08
N ILE A 603 -43.57 6.78 -12.02
CA ILE A 603 -43.91 8.19 -12.23
C ILE A 603 -44.50 8.39 -13.61
N GLN A 604 -43.89 7.85 -14.66
CA GLN A 604 -44.38 7.93 -16.04
C GLN A 604 -45.72 7.21 -16.25
N ALA A 605 -45.98 6.13 -15.53
CA ALA A 605 -47.26 5.43 -15.59
C ALA A 605 -48.42 6.20 -14.93
N TYR A 606 -48.12 7.01 -13.90
CA TYR A 606 -49.15 7.71 -13.13
C TYR A 606 -49.24 9.22 -13.41
N TYR A 607 -48.17 9.83 -13.95
CA TYR A 607 -48.05 11.27 -14.12
C TYR A 607 -47.34 11.63 -15.42
N ARG A 608 -47.78 12.73 -16.05
CA ARG A 608 -47.04 13.42 -17.10
C ARG A 608 -46.95 14.93 -16.83
N CYS A 609 -46.00 15.58 -17.46
CA CYS A 609 -45.93 17.04 -17.43
C CYS A 609 -47.12 17.64 -18.19
N PRO A 610 -47.68 18.78 -17.71
CA PRO A 610 -48.66 19.54 -18.49
C PRO A 610 -48.05 20.02 -19.81
N LEU A 611 -48.82 19.96 -20.88
CA LEU A 611 -48.42 20.54 -22.17
C LEU A 611 -48.51 22.08 -22.11
N PRO A 612 -47.81 22.82 -22.99
CA PRO A 612 -47.93 24.26 -23.06
C PRO A 612 -49.40 24.69 -23.23
N GLY A 613 -49.93 25.46 -22.27
CA GLY A 613 -51.32 25.88 -22.23
C GLY A 613 -52.28 24.94 -21.50
N GLU A 614 -51.81 23.79 -20.98
CA GLU A 614 -52.61 22.87 -20.18
C GLU A 614 -52.48 23.20 -18.69
N GLU A 615 -53.59 23.30 -17.96
CA GLU A 615 -53.57 23.47 -16.51
C GLU A 615 -53.24 22.13 -15.80
N GLY A 616 -52.07 22.05 -15.19
CA GLY A 616 -51.70 20.89 -14.35
C GLY A 616 -52.24 21.01 -12.93
N THR A 617 -52.64 19.88 -12.36
CA THR A 617 -53.05 19.76 -10.97
C THR A 617 -51.85 19.80 -10.03
N PHE A 618 -51.94 20.53 -8.92
CA PHE A 618 -50.93 20.47 -7.87
C PHE A 618 -51.09 19.19 -7.04
N VAL A 619 -50.05 18.37 -7.00
CA VAL A 619 -49.98 17.16 -6.16
C VAL A 619 -48.76 17.25 -5.23
N SER A 620 -49.00 17.08 -3.94
CA SER A 620 -47.87 17.13 -2.97
C SER A 620 -46.95 15.93 -3.15
N THR A 621 -45.68 16.09 -2.80
CA THR A 621 -44.70 14.99 -2.83
C THR A 621 -45.17 13.81 -2.00
N THR A 622 -45.87 14.06 -0.88
CA THR A 622 -46.42 13.02 -0.01
C THR A 622 -47.56 12.24 -0.69
N ASP A 623 -48.41 12.90 -1.43
CA ASP A 623 -49.53 12.26 -2.15
C ASP A 623 -49.00 11.43 -3.33
N ILE A 624 -47.99 11.94 -4.05
CA ILE A 624 -47.28 11.19 -5.10
C ILE A 624 -46.68 9.92 -4.52
N LEU A 625 -45.98 10.03 -3.40
CA LEU A 625 -45.39 8.88 -2.71
C LEU A 625 -46.45 7.89 -2.25
N SER A 626 -47.53 8.36 -1.64
CA SER A 626 -48.63 7.50 -1.17
C SER A 626 -49.24 6.72 -2.33
N ARG A 627 -49.52 7.40 -3.45
CA ARG A 627 -50.13 6.78 -4.64
C ARG A 627 -49.18 5.74 -5.27
N ILE A 628 -47.89 6.03 -5.41
CA ILE A 628 -46.92 5.12 -6.00
C ILE A 628 -46.63 3.93 -5.07
N ASN A 629 -46.46 4.20 -3.77
CA ASN A 629 -46.21 3.10 -2.79
C ASN A 629 -47.42 2.17 -2.64
N SER A 630 -48.65 2.63 -2.94
CA SER A 630 -49.81 1.74 -2.93
C SER A 630 -49.78 0.71 -4.08
N ALA A 631 -48.97 0.93 -5.11
CA ALA A 631 -48.83 0.05 -6.27
C ALA A 631 -47.68 -0.93 -6.18
N VAL A 632 -46.79 -0.80 -5.21
CA VAL A 632 -45.57 -1.62 -5.08
C VAL A 632 -45.41 -2.17 -3.65
N LYS A 633 -44.79 -3.34 -3.54
CA LYS A 633 -44.53 -4.00 -2.24
C LYS A 633 -43.35 -3.41 -1.46
N HIS A 634 -42.53 -2.58 -2.09
CA HIS A 634 -41.34 -1.97 -1.51
C HIS A 634 -41.53 -0.47 -1.30
N TYR A 635 -41.06 0.06 -0.15
CA TYR A 635 -41.10 1.48 0.13
C TYR A 635 -40.10 2.24 -0.72
N LEU A 636 -40.58 3.18 -1.55
CA LEU A 636 -39.77 4.04 -2.41
C LEU A 636 -39.25 5.26 -1.66
N SER A 637 -38.00 5.66 -1.94
CA SER A 637 -37.37 6.80 -1.30
C SER A 637 -37.95 8.13 -1.77
N PRO A 638 -38.42 9.01 -0.85
CA PRO A 638 -38.91 10.37 -1.19
C PRO A 638 -37.85 11.18 -1.96
N VAL A 639 -36.58 11.00 -1.62
CA VAL A 639 -35.47 11.72 -2.26
C VAL A 639 -35.33 11.30 -3.71
N LYS A 640 -35.37 9.97 -3.98
CA LYS A 640 -35.30 9.45 -5.36
C LYS A 640 -36.50 9.90 -6.20
N ILE A 641 -37.70 9.85 -5.66
CA ILE A 641 -38.89 10.30 -6.36
C ILE A 641 -38.78 11.79 -6.71
N GLY A 642 -38.37 12.64 -5.75
CA GLY A 642 -38.17 14.07 -6.01
C GLY A 642 -37.11 14.34 -7.10
N LEU A 643 -36.09 13.52 -7.16
CA LEU A 643 -35.02 13.59 -8.17
C LEU A 643 -35.55 13.19 -9.56
N VAL A 644 -36.26 12.08 -9.64
CA VAL A 644 -36.86 11.59 -10.90
C VAL A 644 -37.91 12.56 -11.43
N MET A 645 -38.76 13.13 -10.57
CA MET A 645 -39.74 14.17 -10.96
C MET A 645 -39.03 15.38 -11.59
N LYS A 646 -37.95 15.86 -10.95
CA LYS A 646 -37.17 16.99 -11.49
C LYS A 646 -36.51 16.64 -12.84
N GLN A 647 -35.97 15.45 -12.99
CA GLN A 647 -35.35 14.98 -14.25
C GLN A 647 -36.37 14.78 -15.37
N ALA A 648 -37.59 14.35 -15.01
CA ALA A 648 -38.69 14.23 -15.95
C ALA A 648 -39.30 15.57 -16.38
N GLY A 649 -38.81 16.70 -15.85
CA GLY A 649 -39.21 18.03 -16.24
C GLY A 649 -40.43 18.57 -15.49
N PHE A 650 -40.86 17.90 -14.40
CA PHE A 650 -41.96 18.40 -13.59
C PHE A 650 -41.56 19.67 -12.82
N GLU A 651 -42.37 20.68 -12.89
CA GLU A 651 -42.14 21.94 -12.19
C GLU A 651 -42.43 21.81 -10.69
N LEU A 652 -41.40 22.05 -9.86
CA LEU A 652 -41.54 22.05 -8.41
C LEU A 652 -42.22 23.33 -7.95
N THR A 653 -43.39 23.21 -7.33
CA THR A 653 -44.17 24.34 -6.83
C THR A 653 -44.49 24.18 -5.35
N ARG A 654 -45.03 25.27 -4.75
CA ARG A 654 -45.56 25.25 -3.39
C ARG A 654 -47.02 25.73 -3.41
N SER A 655 -47.87 24.96 -2.75
CA SER A 655 -49.27 25.37 -2.53
C SER A 655 -49.64 25.04 -1.08
N ASN A 656 -50.25 26.00 -0.38
CA ASN A 656 -50.69 25.90 1.02
C ASN A 656 -49.57 25.38 1.97
N GLY A 657 -48.34 25.88 1.79
CA GLY A 657 -47.19 25.50 2.62
C GLY A 657 -46.59 24.12 2.31
N LYS A 658 -47.20 23.34 1.43
CA LYS A 658 -46.70 22.00 1.01
C LYS A 658 -45.84 22.12 -0.26
N ARG A 659 -44.79 21.33 -0.34
CA ARG A 659 -44.01 21.13 -1.56
C ARG A 659 -44.66 20.07 -2.44
N GLY A 660 -44.73 20.33 -3.75
CA GLY A 660 -45.33 19.41 -4.71
C GLY A 660 -44.97 19.78 -6.16
N TYR A 661 -45.60 19.14 -7.08
CA TYR A 661 -45.36 19.30 -8.51
C TYR A 661 -46.68 19.61 -9.24
N ARG A 662 -46.61 20.35 -10.34
CA ARG A 662 -47.72 20.46 -11.29
C ARG A 662 -47.67 19.27 -12.22
N VAL A 663 -48.71 18.47 -12.23
CA VAL A 663 -48.81 17.20 -12.97
C VAL A 663 -50.15 17.08 -13.67
N VAL A 664 -50.19 16.27 -14.73
CA VAL A 664 -51.43 15.69 -15.24
C VAL A 664 -51.45 14.23 -14.81
N GLU A 665 -52.46 13.84 -14.06
CA GLU A 665 -52.65 12.48 -13.62
C GLU A 665 -53.13 11.59 -14.75
N LEU A 666 -52.49 10.42 -14.91
CA LEU A 666 -52.89 9.43 -15.89
C LEU A 666 -53.87 8.44 -15.25
N PRO A 667 -54.86 7.93 -16.02
CA PRO A 667 -55.78 6.92 -15.52
C PRO A 667 -55.01 5.64 -15.19
N ARG A 668 -55.44 4.91 -14.14
CA ARG A 668 -54.92 3.58 -13.83
C ARG A 668 -55.35 2.62 -14.97
N ASN A 669 -54.40 2.07 -15.71
CA ASN A 669 -54.62 0.90 -16.52
C ASN A 669 -54.63 -0.36 -15.67
#